data_664b10b62b867ec10fc0931e3ff13b4c
#
_entry.id   664b10b62b867ec10fc0931e3ff13b4c
#
_cell.length_a   1.000
_cell.length_b   1.000
_cell.length_c   1.000
_cell.angle_alpha   90.00
_cell.angle_beta   90.00
_cell.angle_gamma   90.00
#
_symmetry.space_group_name_H-M   'P 1'
#
loop_
_entity.id
_entity.type
_entity.pdbx_description
1 polymer ?
#
loop_
_entity_poly.entity_id
_entity_poly.type
_entity_poly.pdbx_seq_one_letter_code
_entity_poly.pdbx_strand_id
1 'polypeptide(L)'
;MRRGTRFLALLPLLLLSCLALSEERRTVTVWGMSLGPDSQGLQDVIREFERRNPQYRVRILSMGAGGMNPQKLMTAIVGKVPPDVIFQDRFSISDWASRGAFRPLDDLIERDKGRDPLTPTPDQYYPAFWQEACYGGKVYGIPASADTRALYWNKKVFRENAAELRAAGLDPNRPPRTWSETLAYSKVLTKFNKDGSLRQAGFIPNFGNSWLYLYAFQMNASFLSPDGRTCTLYSPEAEEALQFMVDGYKLLGGYEQAQKFQSTFQSGENDPFIVGKIAMKIDGDWIIPWMALYAPKLDFATAPPPVPDDRFHHRGRFRNEKDTFISWAGGFAYAIPVGAKNVEGGWRFIKFVTSTEGRLIEMQGQNSLERKRGRTYMPRVSAQIEAGRLGFERFKPSDPRWANTIKLHIDLASVSRIRPATFVAQVLWDEHVRAVENAASGRMTPREALLAGQRVVQQALDEELGKERFPVIDLRLPAAIGIGGFLVGCVLLVAAYRRQRLGRLARHEAWAAYLFVSPWVVGFVVFTLGPMLASLFFSFTQYGVLTEARWVGLKNFVDLFTLDKQNILKSFANVLYLGGIGVPLGLVTGLAVALLLNSAVSGMRFYRTMFYMPAIVPGVASVVLWMWILNADPNRGLINFVWARTISEWFGTQPPGWLTVEAWAKPSLILMGLWGAGSGMILWLAGLKGIPSTLYEAAAIDGANPRQQFWAVTLPQLSPIVFFNTVMGFIGALQQFEGVYIITGGNGTGPGDSLLMPVYHLFNNGFKYFKMGYASALAWVIFAIILVLTGIQFLLARKWVHYEAGR
;
A
#
# COMPACT_ATOMS: atom_id res chain seq x y z
N MET A 1 -36.59 -13.87 -71.15
CA MET A 1 -36.26 -14.52 -69.90
C MET A 1 -34.98 -15.33 -70.04
N ARG A 2 -33.78 -14.73 -69.85
CA ARG A 2 -32.48 -15.39 -69.80
C ARG A 2 -31.39 -14.33 -69.56
N ARG A 3 -31.39 -13.63 -68.38
CA ARG A 3 -30.28 -12.78 -67.94
C ARG A 3 -30.18 -12.65 -66.41
N GLY A 4 -30.71 -13.63 -65.65
CA GLY A 4 -30.75 -13.53 -64.16
C GLY A 4 -29.86 -14.48 -63.36
N THR A 5 -29.08 -15.40 -64.00
CA THR A 5 -28.43 -16.50 -63.26
C THR A 5 -26.91 -16.42 -63.21
N ARG A 6 -26.29 -15.36 -63.70
CA ARG A 6 -24.81 -15.16 -63.57
C ARG A 6 -24.34 -14.27 -62.42
N PHE A 7 -25.24 -13.58 -61.71
CA PHE A 7 -24.89 -12.73 -60.54
C PHE A 7 -24.91 -13.48 -59.24
N LEU A 8 -25.54 -14.64 -59.13
CA LEU A 8 -25.62 -15.42 -57.89
C LEU A 8 -24.40 -16.37 -57.62
N ALA A 9 -23.54 -16.59 -58.65
CA ALA A 9 -22.34 -17.44 -58.48
C ALA A 9 -21.08 -16.68 -58.08
N LEU A 10 -21.08 -15.35 -58.12
CA LEU A 10 -19.94 -14.50 -57.66
C LEU A 10 -20.05 -14.05 -56.20
N LEU A 11 -21.22 -14.16 -55.58
CA LEU A 11 -21.41 -13.82 -54.17
C LEU A 11 -20.71 -14.77 -53.21
N PRO A 12 -20.68 -16.11 -53.39
CA PRO A 12 -19.90 -17.00 -52.50
C PRO A 12 -18.38 -16.89 -52.70
N LEU A 13 -17.91 -16.51 -53.90
CA LEU A 13 -16.47 -16.31 -54.14
C LEU A 13 -15.96 -14.97 -53.53
N LEU A 14 -16.78 -13.94 -53.51
CA LEU A 14 -16.52 -12.69 -52.80
C LEU A 14 -16.64 -12.82 -51.28
N LEU A 15 -17.54 -13.67 -50.78
CA LEU A 15 -17.63 -14.04 -49.37
C LEU A 15 -16.48 -14.95 -48.92
N LEU A 16 -15.98 -15.82 -49.79
CA LEU A 16 -14.80 -16.64 -49.54
C LEU A 16 -13.48 -15.82 -49.60
N SER A 17 -13.42 -14.77 -50.39
CA SER A 17 -12.24 -13.86 -50.39
C SER A 17 -12.28 -12.82 -49.27
N CYS A 18 -13.43 -12.54 -48.63
CA CYS A 18 -13.55 -11.79 -47.39
C CYS A 18 -13.39 -12.65 -46.13
N LEU A 19 -13.42 -13.98 -46.27
CA LEU A 19 -12.99 -14.98 -45.31
C LEU A 19 -11.49 -15.36 -45.50
N ALA A 20 -10.68 -14.50 -46.12
CA ALA A 20 -9.24 -14.47 -45.89
C ALA A 20 -9.08 -14.18 -44.41
N LEU A 21 -8.96 -15.24 -43.65
CA LEU A 21 -8.60 -15.37 -42.28
C LEU A 21 -7.70 -14.18 -41.87
N SER A 22 -8.28 -13.13 -41.29
CA SER A 22 -7.50 -12.33 -40.35
C SER A 22 -7.12 -13.33 -39.25
N GLU A 23 -5.94 -13.91 -39.34
CA GLU A 23 -5.37 -14.68 -38.24
C GLU A 23 -5.53 -13.80 -37.02
N GLU A 24 -6.42 -14.21 -36.10
CA GLU A 24 -6.75 -13.43 -34.93
C GLU A 24 -5.45 -13.27 -34.14
N ARG A 25 -4.90 -12.05 -34.13
CA ARG A 25 -3.60 -11.75 -33.53
C ARG A 25 -3.64 -12.19 -32.08
N ARG A 26 -2.70 -13.03 -31.66
CA ARG A 26 -2.58 -13.50 -30.28
C ARG A 26 -2.25 -12.31 -29.37
N THR A 27 -3.11 -12.03 -28.41
CA THR A 27 -2.86 -10.94 -27.47
C THR A 27 -1.77 -11.31 -26.47
N VAL A 28 -0.82 -10.40 -26.26
CA VAL A 28 0.14 -10.40 -25.16
C VAL A 28 -0.33 -9.39 -24.12
N THR A 29 -0.81 -9.87 -22.99
CA THR A 29 -1.30 -9.02 -21.90
C THR A 29 -0.17 -8.66 -20.95
N VAL A 30 0.05 -7.37 -20.71
CA VAL A 30 1.12 -6.87 -19.83
C VAL A 30 0.50 -6.03 -18.70
N TRP A 31 0.82 -6.36 -17.45
CA TRP A 31 0.38 -5.62 -16.28
C TRP A 31 1.54 -4.87 -15.60
N GLY A 32 1.22 -3.78 -14.91
CA GLY A 32 2.17 -2.99 -14.11
C GLY A 32 2.82 -1.83 -14.85
N MET A 33 2.65 -1.73 -16.16
CA MET A 33 3.05 -0.57 -16.95
C MET A 33 1.87 0.39 -17.13
N SER A 34 2.14 1.64 -17.44
CA SER A 34 1.10 2.64 -17.75
C SER A 34 1.27 3.18 -19.16
N LEU A 35 0.19 3.13 -19.92
CA LEU A 35 0.07 3.83 -21.21
C LEU A 35 -0.77 5.08 -21.03
N GLY A 36 -0.22 6.22 -21.39
CA GLY A 36 -0.90 7.51 -21.37
C GLY A 36 -0.38 8.44 -22.47
N PRO A 37 -0.89 9.67 -22.54
CA PRO A 37 -0.42 10.68 -23.52
C PRO A 37 1.08 10.99 -23.39
N ASP A 38 1.68 10.69 -22.24
CA ASP A 38 3.09 10.95 -21.93
C ASP A 38 3.99 9.73 -22.14
N SER A 39 3.47 8.63 -22.68
CA SER A 39 4.17 7.35 -22.85
C SER A 39 4.52 7.05 -24.31
N GLN A 40 4.90 8.08 -25.10
CA GLN A 40 5.18 7.93 -26.53
C GLN A 40 6.29 6.90 -26.80
N GLY A 41 7.34 6.91 -25.98
CA GLY A 41 8.45 5.96 -26.10
C GLY A 41 7.96 4.50 -26.00
N LEU A 42 7.15 4.19 -25.00
CA LEU A 42 6.57 2.85 -24.81
C LEU A 42 5.62 2.49 -25.98
N GLN A 43 4.82 3.44 -26.46
CA GLN A 43 3.95 3.24 -27.61
C GLN A 43 4.76 2.90 -28.87
N ASP A 44 5.90 3.55 -29.07
CA ASP A 44 6.78 3.29 -30.23
C ASP A 44 7.42 1.89 -30.16
N VAL A 45 7.87 1.49 -28.97
CA VAL A 45 8.37 0.12 -28.74
C VAL A 45 7.31 -0.92 -29.03
N ILE A 46 6.08 -0.71 -28.56
CA ILE A 46 4.96 -1.64 -28.81
C ILE A 46 4.67 -1.73 -30.32
N ARG A 47 4.58 -0.60 -31.02
CA ARG A 47 4.35 -0.57 -32.47
C ARG A 47 5.44 -1.32 -33.25
N GLU A 48 6.70 -1.11 -32.87
CA GLU A 48 7.82 -1.78 -33.53
C GLU A 48 7.85 -3.28 -33.22
N PHE A 49 7.52 -3.68 -31.98
CA PHE A 49 7.34 -5.07 -31.62
C PHE A 49 6.24 -5.75 -32.45
N GLU A 50 5.05 -5.13 -32.55
CA GLU A 50 3.92 -5.64 -33.34
C GLU A 50 4.23 -5.68 -34.85
N ARG A 51 5.00 -4.72 -35.36
CA ARG A 51 5.47 -4.69 -36.76
C ARG A 51 6.38 -5.88 -37.07
N ARG A 52 7.27 -6.23 -36.15
CA ARG A 52 8.20 -7.38 -36.28
C ARG A 52 7.51 -8.72 -35.99
N ASN A 53 6.46 -8.70 -35.22
CA ASN A 53 5.73 -9.89 -34.82
C ASN A 53 4.24 -9.72 -35.13
N PRO A 54 3.82 -9.74 -36.42
CA PRO A 54 2.47 -9.40 -36.83
C PRO A 54 1.39 -10.32 -36.27
N GLN A 55 1.76 -11.52 -35.82
CA GLN A 55 0.91 -12.49 -35.14
C GLN A 55 0.55 -12.10 -33.71
N TYR A 56 1.20 -11.09 -33.12
CA TYR A 56 0.94 -10.63 -31.77
C TYR A 56 0.36 -9.23 -31.73
N ARG A 57 -0.45 -8.96 -30.69
CA ARG A 57 -0.93 -7.65 -30.28
C ARG A 57 -0.66 -7.45 -28.80
N VAL A 58 -0.05 -6.34 -28.41
CA VAL A 58 0.25 -6.03 -26.99
C VAL A 58 -0.90 -5.24 -26.37
N ARG A 59 -1.38 -5.72 -25.23
CA ARG A 59 -2.40 -5.03 -24.42
C ARG A 59 -1.85 -4.73 -23.04
N ILE A 60 -1.65 -3.47 -22.74
CA ILE A 60 -1.19 -3.01 -21.43
C ILE A 60 -2.40 -2.72 -20.54
N LEU A 61 -2.38 -3.23 -19.31
CA LEU A 61 -3.31 -2.88 -18.25
C LEU A 61 -2.55 -2.11 -17.17
N SER A 62 -2.86 -0.82 -17.05
CA SER A 62 -2.28 0.04 -16.01
C SER A 62 -2.81 -0.38 -14.63
N MET A 63 -1.89 -0.45 -13.66
CA MET A 63 -2.17 -0.79 -12.27
C MET A 63 -2.02 0.42 -11.32
N GLY A 64 -1.85 1.61 -11.87
CA GLY A 64 -1.52 2.82 -11.13
C GLY A 64 -0.01 3.07 -11.02
N ALA A 65 0.36 4.22 -10.48
CA ALA A 65 1.75 4.57 -10.25
C ALA A 65 2.31 3.77 -9.05
N GLY A 66 3.43 3.07 -9.27
CA GLY A 66 4.18 2.45 -8.18
C GLY A 66 4.07 0.95 -8.02
N GLY A 67 3.36 0.22 -8.89
CA GLY A 67 3.51 -1.23 -8.89
C GLY A 67 2.24 -2.07 -9.03
N MET A 68 2.47 -3.35 -8.95
CA MET A 68 1.45 -4.40 -9.03
C MET A 68 0.64 -4.46 -7.73
N ASN A 69 -0.68 -4.53 -7.85
CA ASN A 69 -1.53 -4.87 -6.72
C ASN A 69 -1.41 -6.38 -6.43
N PRO A 70 -0.85 -6.78 -5.27
CA PRO A 70 -0.61 -8.19 -4.94
C PRO A 70 -1.87 -9.05 -4.99
N GLN A 71 -2.99 -8.56 -4.48
CA GLN A 71 -4.26 -9.28 -4.47
C GLN A 71 -4.75 -9.58 -5.89
N LYS A 72 -4.66 -8.60 -6.79
CA LYS A 72 -5.13 -8.76 -8.16
C LYS A 72 -4.30 -9.80 -8.90
N LEU A 73 -2.98 -9.78 -8.74
CA LEU A 73 -2.10 -10.78 -9.35
C LEU A 73 -2.37 -12.18 -8.78
N MET A 74 -2.45 -12.29 -7.45
CA MET A 74 -2.76 -13.55 -6.77
C MET A 74 -4.09 -14.13 -7.24
N THR A 75 -5.15 -13.32 -7.27
CA THR A 75 -6.48 -13.73 -7.74
C THR A 75 -6.46 -14.18 -9.20
N ALA A 76 -5.71 -13.49 -10.06
CA ALA A 76 -5.59 -13.84 -11.46
C ALA A 76 -4.85 -15.17 -11.67
N ILE A 77 -3.78 -15.42 -10.91
CA ILE A 77 -3.02 -16.69 -10.97
C ILE A 77 -3.92 -17.86 -10.52
N VAL A 78 -4.59 -17.72 -9.37
CA VAL A 78 -5.50 -18.74 -8.83
C VAL A 78 -6.70 -18.98 -9.76
N GLY A 79 -7.25 -17.90 -10.33
CA GLY A 79 -8.33 -17.96 -11.33
C GLY A 79 -7.90 -18.47 -12.70
N LYS A 80 -6.61 -18.83 -12.89
CA LYS A 80 -6.03 -19.28 -14.18
C LYS A 80 -6.21 -18.29 -15.34
N VAL A 81 -6.20 -16.99 -15.00
CA VAL A 81 -6.29 -15.88 -15.95
C VAL A 81 -5.23 -14.80 -15.68
N PRO A 82 -3.96 -15.19 -15.38
CA PRO A 82 -2.91 -14.20 -15.18
C PRO A 82 -2.58 -13.47 -16.49
N PRO A 83 -1.89 -12.32 -16.44
CA PRO A 83 -1.31 -11.71 -17.61
C PRO A 83 -0.17 -12.56 -18.17
N ASP A 84 0.24 -12.28 -19.41
CA ASP A 84 1.37 -12.98 -20.02
C ASP A 84 2.71 -12.42 -19.54
N VAL A 85 2.72 -11.14 -19.17
CA VAL A 85 3.90 -10.43 -18.62
C VAL A 85 3.48 -9.52 -17.49
N ILE A 86 4.29 -9.43 -16.45
CA ILE A 86 4.19 -8.40 -15.44
C ILE A 86 5.44 -7.54 -15.40
N PHE A 87 5.26 -6.29 -15.01
CA PHE A 87 6.31 -5.33 -14.73
C PHE A 87 6.17 -4.86 -13.29
N GLN A 88 7.16 -5.21 -12.44
CA GLN A 88 7.11 -4.87 -11.01
C GLN A 88 8.49 -4.67 -10.40
N ASP A 89 8.53 -4.16 -9.16
CA ASP A 89 9.77 -3.96 -8.39
C ASP A 89 10.54 -5.29 -8.26
N ARG A 90 11.83 -5.28 -8.60
CA ARG A 90 12.71 -6.45 -8.54
C ARG A 90 12.77 -7.08 -7.15
N PHE A 91 12.69 -6.26 -6.12
CA PHE A 91 12.64 -6.71 -4.73
C PHE A 91 11.57 -7.78 -4.46
N SER A 92 10.41 -7.66 -5.08
CA SER A 92 9.32 -8.61 -4.87
C SER A 92 9.42 -9.89 -5.72
N ILE A 93 10.34 -9.94 -6.70
CA ILE A 93 10.47 -11.10 -7.60
C ILE A 93 10.76 -12.38 -6.81
N SER A 94 11.72 -12.35 -5.87
CA SER A 94 12.11 -13.52 -5.09
C SER A 94 11.00 -14.02 -4.17
N ASP A 95 10.24 -13.14 -3.54
CA ASP A 95 9.11 -13.51 -2.68
C ASP A 95 7.99 -14.20 -3.48
N TRP A 96 7.60 -13.66 -4.63
CA TRP A 96 6.61 -14.29 -5.51
C TRP A 96 7.10 -15.58 -6.16
N ALA A 97 8.38 -15.62 -6.58
CA ALA A 97 9.00 -16.81 -7.16
C ALA A 97 9.06 -17.97 -6.17
N SER A 98 9.39 -17.70 -4.90
CA SER A 98 9.43 -18.71 -3.83
C SER A 98 8.06 -19.38 -3.60
N ARG A 99 6.99 -18.66 -3.88
CA ARG A 99 5.60 -19.14 -3.77
C ARG A 99 5.08 -19.82 -5.04
N GLY A 100 5.92 -19.98 -6.08
CA GLY A 100 5.52 -20.56 -7.35
C GLY A 100 4.63 -19.68 -8.20
N ALA A 101 4.60 -18.36 -7.96
CA ALA A 101 3.79 -17.41 -8.73
C ALA A 101 4.39 -17.06 -10.09
N PHE A 102 5.70 -17.15 -10.21
CA PHE A 102 6.42 -16.87 -11.44
C PHE A 102 7.09 -18.12 -12.00
N ARG A 103 7.15 -18.17 -13.31
CA ARG A 103 7.88 -19.18 -14.05
C ARG A 103 9.38 -18.83 -14.06
N PRO A 104 10.32 -19.81 -13.86
CA PRO A 104 11.72 -19.62 -14.20
C PRO A 104 11.89 -19.35 -15.69
N LEU A 105 12.83 -18.50 -16.05
CA LEU A 105 13.11 -18.11 -17.46
C LEU A 105 14.34 -18.81 -18.06
N ASP A 106 15.04 -19.62 -17.28
CA ASP A 106 16.31 -20.26 -17.65
C ASP A 106 16.17 -21.11 -18.91
N ASP A 107 15.11 -21.90 -19.05
CA ASP A 107 14.84 -22.74 -20.24
C ASP A 107 14.64 -21.90 -21.51
N LEU A 108 13.99 -20.73 -21.38
CA LEU A 108 13.79 -19.79 -22.48
C LEU A 108 15.09 -19.09 -22.87
N ILE A 109 15.89 -18.70 -21.86
CA ILE A 109 17.20 -18.06 -22.06
C ILE A 109 18.14 -19.05 -22.76
N GLU A 110 18.30 -20.27 -22.26
CA GLU A 110 19.20 -21.28 -22.85
C GLU A 110 18.74 -21.73 -24.26
N ARG A 111 17.43 -21.83 -24.50
CA ARG A 111 16.89 -22.14 -25.83
C ARG A 111 17.31 -21.12 -26.88
N ASP A 112 17.26 -19.82 -26.52
CA ASP A 112 17.45 -18.72 -27.46
C ASP A 112 18.88 -18.19 -27.48
N LYS A 113 19.71 -18.50 -26.48
CA LYS A 113 21.11 -18.10 -26.36
C LYS A 113 21.92 -18.52 -27.58
N GLY A 114 22.63 -17.57 -28.18
CA GLY A 114 23.41 -17.79 -29.40
C GLY A 114 22.57 -17.92 -30.68
N ARG A 115 21.25 -17.96 -30.60
CA ARG A 115 20.33 -18.06 -31.77
C ARG A 115 19.58 -16.75 -32.02
N ASP A 116 19.22 -16.05 -30.95
CA ASP A 116 18.49 -14.77 -31.01
C ASP A 116 19.33 -13.70 -30.30
N PRO A 117 19.83 -12.68 -31.03
CA PRO A 117 20.69 -11.63 -30.46
C PRO A 117 19.97 -10.75 -29.43
N LEU A 118 18.64 -10.82 -29.32
CA LEU A 118 17.86 -10.10 -28.34
C LEU A 118 17.78 -10.86 -26.99
N THR A 119 18.35 -12.07 -26.89
CA THR A 119 18.28 -12.87 -25.66
C THR A 119 19.07 -12.20 -24.54
N PRO A 120 18.44 -11.87 -23.41
CA PRO A 120 19.14 -11.26 -22.27
C PRO A 120 20.07 -12.28 -21.61
N THR A 121 21.31 -11.87 -21.35
CA THR A 121 22.33 -12.68 -20.66
C THR A 121 22.93 -11.88 -19.50
N PRO A 122 23.43 -12.54 -18.42
CA PRO A 122 23.93 -11.87 -17.22
C PRO A 122 25.02 -10.81 -17.47
N ASP A 123 25.89 -11.04 -18.46
CA ASP A 123 27.00 -10.16 -18.82
C ASP A 123 26.56 -8.81 -19.43
N GLN A 124 25.31 -8.73 -19.91
CA GLN A 124 24.74 -7.50 -20.46
C GLN A 124 24.24 -6.54 -19.37
N TYR A 125 24.11 -7.01 -18.13
CA TYR A 125 23.52 -6.28 -17.01
C TYR A 125 24.52 -6.04 -15.89
N TYR A 126 24.27 -5.02 -15.06
CA TYR A 126 25.02 -4.89 -13.81
C TYR A 126 24.73 -6.11 -12.91
N PRO A 127 25.78 -6.78 -12.38
CA PRO A 127 25.62 -8.05 -11.65
C PRO A 127 24.59 -7.98 -10.51
N ALA A 128 24.59 -6.89 -9.74
CA ALA A 128 23.66 -6.67 -8.64
C ALA A 128 22.19 -6.70 -9.11
N PHE A 129 21.88 -6.06 -10.24
CA PHE A 129 20.49 -5.97 -10.72
C PHE A 129 20.00 -7.31 -11.29
N TRP A 130 20.89 -8.08 -11.92
CA TRP A 130 20.56 -9.43 -12.36
C TRP A 130 20.28 -10.36 -11.18
N GLN A 131 21.13 -10.29 -10.13
CA GLN A 131 20.97 -11.10 -8.91
C GLN A 131 19.67 -10.82 -8.18
N GLU A 132 19.20 -9.56 -8.08
CA GLU A 132 17.94 -9.20 -7.43
C GLU A 132 16.70 -9.80 -8.16
N ALA A 133 16.83 -10.15 -9.44
CA ALA A 133 15.79 -10.79 -10.24
C ALA A 133 15.86 -12.34 -10.22
N CYS A 134 16.80 -12.91 -9.46
CA CYS A 134 17.01 -14.35 -9.30
C CYS A 134 16.52 -14.85 -7.93
N TYR A 135 16.13 -16.12 -7.86
CA TYR A 135 15.80 -16.82 -6.64
C TYR A 135 16.19 -18.30 -6.75
N GLY A 136 16.83 -18.87 -5.71
CA GLY A 136 17.24 -20.27 -5.71
C GLY A 136 18.12 -20.68 -6.91
N GLY A 137 18.99 -19.76 -7.38
CA GLY A 137 19.88 -19.98 -8.53
C GLY A 137 19.18 -19.90 -9.90
N LYS A 138 17.91 -19.57 -9.97
CA LYS A 138 17.14 -19.43 -11.22
C LYS A 138 16.73 -17.99 -11.48
N VAL A 139 16.60 -17.63 -12.75
CA VAL A 139 16.17 -16.30 -13.23
C VAL A 139 14.64 -16.28 -13.32
N TYR A 140 14.01 -15.34 -12.64
CA TYR A 140 12.54 -15.16 -12.67
C TYR A 140 12.12 -13.83 -13.29
N GLY A 141 13.05 -12.90 -13.45
CA GLY A 141 12.78 -11.62 -14.08
C GLY A 141 13.95 -11.08 -14.87
N ILE A 142 13.66 -10.24 -15.86
CA ILE A 142 14.69 -9.52 -16.63
C ILE A 142 14.69 -8.06 -16.19
N PRO A 143 15.82 -7.54 -15.64
CA PRO A 143 15.90 -6.16 -15.15
C PRO A 143 15.67 -5.11 -16.24
N ALA A 144 14.90 -4.05 -15.91
CA ALA A 144 14.58 -2.96 -16.84
C ALA A 144 15.25 -1.63 -16.47
N SER A 145 15.19 -1.21 -15.21
CA SER A 145 15.77 0.04 -14.73
C SER A 145 16.82 -0.17 -13.65
N ALA A 146 17.77 0.75 -13.54
CA ALA A 146 18.86 0.69 -12.57
C ALA A 146 18.46 1.28 -11.20
N ASP A 147 17.86 2.46 -11.19
CA ASP A 147 17.28 3.11 -10.02
C ASP A 147 18.27 3.34 -8.87
N THR A 148 19.43 3.97 -9.20
CA THR A 148 20.51 4.28 -8.27
C THR A 148 20.25 5.51 -7.42
N ARG A 149 20.98 5.71 -6.32
CA ARG A 149 20.84 6.84 -5.38
C ARG A 149 22.03 7.78 -5.46
N ALA A 150 21.75 9.10 -5.53
CA ALA A 150 22.77 10.17 -5.48
C ALA A 150 22.35 11.26 -4.48
N LEU A 151 23.31 12.00 -3.96
CA LEU A 151 23.06 13.22 -3.20
C LEU A 151 22.74 14.36 -4.17
N TYR A 152 21.60 15.01 -4.00
CA TYR A 152 21.22 16.26 -4.64
C TYR A 152 21.37 17.39 -3.64
N TRP A 153 22.02 18.49 -4.03
CA TRP A 153 22.18 19.68 -3.18
C TRP A 153 21.82 20.96 -3.92
N ASN A 154 21.08 21.83 -3.23
CA ASN A 154 20.55 23.07 -3.77
C ASN A 154 21.59 24.17 -3.60
N LYS A 155 22.25 24.56 -4.70
CA LYS A 155 23.33 25.56 -4.68
C LYS A 155 22.84 26.94 -4.28
N LYS A 156 21.59 27.28 -4.59
CA LYS A 156 20.98 28.54 -4.16
C LYS A 156 20.91 28.60 -2.63
N VAL A 157 20.40 27.56 -1.98
CA VAL A 157 20.30 27.48 -0.51
C VAL A 157 21.71 27.57 0.13
N PHE A 158 22.70 26.91 -0.45
CA PHE A 158 24.08 26.98 0.04
C PHE A 158 24.66 28.41 -0.08
N ARG A 159 24.45 29.11 -1.19
CA ARG A 159 24.89 30.50 -1.36
C ARG A 159 24.18 31.45 -0.39
N GLU A 160 22.90 31.33 -0.19
CA GLU A 160 22.13 32.14 0.76
C GLU A 160 22.62 32.01 2.19
N ASN A 161 23.19 30.84 2.55
CA ASN A 161 23.75 30.56 3.88
C ASN A 161 25.30 30.51 3.88
N ALA A 162 25.97 31.09 2.86
CA ALA A 162 27.41 30.96 2.69
C ALA A 162 28.23 31.54 3.84
N ALA A 163 27.79 32.62 4.44
CA ALA A 163 28.46 33.26 5.60
C ALA A 163 28.42 32.34 6.82
N GLU A 164 27.27 31.76 7.11
CA GLU A 164 27.09 30.83 8.24
C GLU A 164 27.88 29.53 8.04
N LEU A 165 27.89 29.00 6.81
CA LEU A 165 28.67 27.81 6.46
C LEU A 165 30.16 28.06 6.69
N ARG A 166 30.73 29.19 6.19
CA ARG A 166 32.14 29.53 6.41
C ARG A 166 32.45 29.74 7.89
N ALA A 167 31.56 30.36 8.64
CA ALA A 167 31.74 30.57 10.09
C ALA A 167 31.78 29.22 10.84
N ALA A 168 31.10 28.19 10.30
CA ALA A 168 31.18 26.81 10.81
C ALA A 168 32.34 25.97 10.23
N GLY A 169 33.25 26.58 9.46
CA GLY A 169 34.36 25.88 8.82
C GLY A 169 33.97 25.01 7.61
N LEU A 170 32.78 25.26 7.05
CA LEU A 170 32.24 24.50 5.91
C LEU A 170 32.35 25.26 4.61
N ASP A 171 32.65 24.57 3.51
CA ASP A 171 32.77 25.18 2.16
C ASP A 171 31.37 25.30 1.52
N PRO A 172 30.85 26.52 1.24
CA PRO A 172 29.55 26.69 0.60
C PRO A 172 29.51 26.29 -0.88
N ASN A 173 30.65 25.96 -1.50
CA ASN A 173 30.74 25.66 -2.93
C ASN A 173 30.77 24.16 -3.22
N ARG A 174 30.77 23.29 -2.22
CA ARG A 174 30.77 21.84 -2.36
C ARG A 174 29.75 21.16 -1.45
N PRO A 175 29.25 19.98 -1.81
CA PRO A 175 28.42 19.18 -0.94
C PRO A 175 29.26 18.42 0.10
N PRO A 176 28.63 17.87 1.17
CA PRO A 176 29.29 16.94 2.09
C PRO A 176 29.69 15.64 1.37
N ARG A 177 30.78 15.02 1.82
CA ARG A 177 31.32 13.75 1.34
C ARG A 177 31.22 12.65 2.39
N THR A 178 31.19 13.04 3.65
CA THR A 178 31.10 12.10 4.79
C THR A 178 29.84 12.33 5.63
N TRP A 179 29.55 11.37 6.49
CA TRP A 179 28.40 11.46 7.39
C TRP A 179 28.55 12.61 8.38
N SER A 180 29.73 12.80 8.95
CA SER A 180 29.99 13.91 9.87
C SER A 180 29.85 15.26 9.17
N GLU A 181 30.37 15.42 7.95
CA GLU A 181 30.14 16.60 7.14
C GLU A 181 28.63 16.81 6.88
N THR A 182 27.89 15.75 6.55
CA THR A 182 26.44 15.85 6.28
C THR A 182 25.68 16.40 7.48
N LEU A 183 25.97 15.91 8.69
CA LEU A 183 25.36 16.40 9.92
C LEU A 183 25.77 17.86 10.19
N ALA A 184 27.03 18.22 9.94
CA ALA A 184 27.53 19.59 10.13
C ALA A 184 26.83 20.58 9.18
N TYR A 185 26.74 20.25 7.88
CA TYR A 185 25.99 21.06 6.92
C TYR A 185 24.50 21.12 7.28
N SER A 186 23.90 19.97 7.65
CA SER A 186 22.49 19.91 8.05
C SER A 186 22.20 20.82 9.23
N LYS A 187 23.08 20.84 10.23
CA LYS A 187 22.94 21.71 11.43
C LYS A 187 22.88 23.19 11.05
N VAL A 188 23.75 23.65 10.15
CA VAL A 188 23.80 25.06 9.71
C VAL A 188 22.61 25.41 8.81
N LEU A 189 22.24 24.50 7.90
CA LEU A 189 21.21 24.74 6.89
C LEU A 189 19.77 24.47 7.40
N THR A 190 19.60 23.91 8.59
CA THR A 190 18.29 23.75 9.21
C THR A 190 17.86 25.04 9.88
N LYS A 191 16.64 25.49 9.58
CA LYS A 191 16.07 26.71 10.11
C LYS A 191 14.68 26.45 10.68
N PHE A 192 14.40 27.09 11.81
CA PHE A 192 13.10 27.02 12.49
C PHE A 192 12.36 28.36 12.40
N ASN A 193 11.05 28.29 12.46
CA ASN A 193 10.20 29.45 12.67
C ASN A 193 10.21 29.88 14.14
N LYS A 194 9.60 31.02 14.45
CA LYS A 194 9.49 31.52 15.83
C LYS A 194 8.68 30.59 16.75
N ASP A 195 7.74 29.85 16.21
CA ASP A 195 6.94 28.85 16.91
C ASP A 195 7.65 27.50 17.10
N GLY A 196 8.92 27.39 16.69
CA GLY A 196 9.70 26.15 16.73
C GLY A 196 9.39 25.15 15.61
N SER A 197 8.48 25.45 14.69
CA SER A 197 8.23 24.60 13.51
C SER A 197 9.39 24.68 12.52
N LEU A 198 9.62 23.59 11.79
CA LEU A 198 10.69 23.51 10.79
C LEU A 198 10.34 24.37 9.57
N ARG A 199 11.18 25.38 9.29
CA ARG A 199 11.04 26.27 8.13
C ARG A 199 11.80 25.77 6.91
N GLN A 200 13.00 25.22 7.14
CA GLN A 200 13.92 24.67 6.15
C GLN A 200 14.69 23.52 6.76
N ALA A 201 14.75 22.40 6.10
CA ALA A 201 15.57 21.25 6.48
C ALA A 201 16.92 21.29 5.76
N GLY A 202 18.01 21.08 6.50
CA GLY A 202 19.32 20.87 5.88
C GLY A 202 19.38 19.55 5.14
N PHE A 203 19.04 18.47 5.84
CA PHE A 203 19.02 17.11 5.31
C PHE A 203 18.04 16.25 6.12
N ILE A 204 17.16 15.52 5.46
CA ILE A 204 16.26 14.55 6.10
C ILE A 204 16.75 13.16 5.75
N PRO A 205 17.16 12.32 6.73
CA PRO A 205 17.83 11.03 6.46
C PRO A 205 17.06 10.06 5.57
N ASN A 206 15.73 10.00 5.72
CA ASN A 206 14.88 9.17 4.88
C ASN A 206 13.85 10.02 4.12
N PHE A 207 14.34 10.89 3.25
CA PHE A 207 13.54 11.65 2.31
C PHE A 207 14.06 11.43 0.90
N GLY A 208 13.17 11.21 -0.05
CA GLY A 208 13.54 10.95 -1.44
C GLY A 208 13.88 9.49 -1.73
N ASN A 209 13.84 8.58 -0.77
CA ASN A 209 14.14 7.15 -0.94
C ASN A 209 15.57 6.74 -0.54
N SER A 210 16.03 7.28 0.58
CA SER A 210 17.33 6.96 1.21
C SER A 210 17.16 6.08 2.46
N TRP A 211 16.59 4.90 2.27
CA TRP A 211 16.28 3.96 3.34
C TRP A 211 17.51 3.49 4.12
N LEU A 212 17.33 2.88 5.28
CA LEU A 212 18.42 2.29 6.10
C LEU A 212 19.36 1.40 5.28
N TYR A 213 18.84 0.72 4.24
CA TYR A 213 19.66 -0.09 3.33
C TYR A 213 20.88 0.67 2.77
N LEU A 214 20.71 1.93 2.35
CA LEU A 214 21.81 2.73 1.83
C LEU A 214 22.94 2.86 2.85
N TYR A 215 22.58 3.33 4.04
CA TYR A 215 23.57 3.62 5.11
C TYR A 215 24.19 2.36 5.67
N ALA A 216 23.40 1.30 5.85
CA ALA A 216 23.89 0.00 6.31
C ALA A 216 24.84 -0.63 5.27
N PHE A 217 24.55 -0.55 3.97
CA PHE A 217 25.47 -1.00 2.94
C PHE A 217 26.78 -0.21 2.89
N GLN A 218 26.77 1.08 3.19
CA GLN A 218 27.96 1.90 3.34
C GLN A 218 28.85 1.46 4.50
N MET A 219 28.27 0.79 5.51
CA MET A 219 28.95 0.17 6.65
C MET A 219 29.35 -1.30 6.39
N ASN A 220 29.05 -1.86 5.20
CA ASN A 220 29.18 -3.28 4.86
C ASN A 220 28.25 -4.22 5.62
N ALA A 221 27.15 -3.71 6.20
CA ALA A 221 26.13 -4.56 6.80
C ALA A 221 25.44 -5.44 5.75
N SER A 222 25.05 -6.64 6.18
CA SER A 222 24.15 -7.53 5.46
C SER A 222 22.84 -7.67 6.24
N PHE A 223 21.77 -8.07 5.59
CA PHE A 223 20.45 -8.24 6.23
C PHE A 223 20.05 -9.71 6.36
N LEU A 224 20.79 -10.59 5.68
CA LEU A 224 20.68 -12.04 5.79
C LEU A 224 22.07 -12.67 5.75
N SER A 225 22.20 -13.84 6.37
CA SER A 225 23.36 -14.72 6.21
C SER A 225 23.53 -15.15 4.73
N PRO A 226 24.72 -15.55 4.30
CA PRO A 226 24.97 -15.97 2.92
C PRO A 226 24.08 -17.13 2.44
N ASP A 227 23.65 -18.01 3.34
CA ASP A 227 22.72 -19.11 3.06
C ASP A 227 21.24 -18.70 3.10
N GLY A 228 20.94 -17.44 3.43
CA GLY A 228 19.59 -16.86 3.49
C GLY A 228 18.72 -17.38 4.64
N ARG A 229 19.31 -18.10 5.63
CA ARG A 229 18.57 -18.75 6.72
C ARG A 229 18.50 -17.94 8.01
N THR A 230 19.43 -17.00 8.19
CA THR A 230 19.54 -16.18 9.40
C THR A 230 19.38 -14.72 9.06
N CYS A 231 18.47 -14.05 9.76
CA CYS A 231 18.32 -12.59 9.66
C CYS A 231 19.46 -11.89 10.39
N THR A 232 20.13 -10.96 9.72
CA THR A 232 21.20 -10.12 10.27
C THR A 232 20.82 -8.62 10.22
N LEU A 233 19.53 -8.31 10.38
CA LEU A 233 19.03 -6.93 10.44
C LEU A 233 19.74 -6.15 11.54
N TYR A 234 20.01 -6.78 12.70
CA TYR A 234 20.90 -6.24 13.70
C TYR A 234 22.33 -6.68 13.40
N SER A 235 23.20 -5.71 13.29
CA SER A 235 24.66 -5.85 13.39
C SER A 235 25.21 -4.53 13.95
N PRO A 236 26.44 -4.48 14.48
CA PRO A 236 27.07 -3.21 14.89
C PRO A 236 27.10 -2.19 13.76
N GLU A 237 27.31 -2.64 12.53
CA GLU A 237 27.33 -1.81 11.33
C GLU A 237 25.94 -1.21 11.03
N ALA A 238 24.87 -2.00 11.15
CA ALA A 238 23.50 -1.52 10.98
C ALA A 238 23.07 -0.58 12.12
N GLU A 239 23.56 -0.83 13.36
CA GLU A 239 23.33 0.04 14.51
C GLU A 239 23.97 1.42 14.30
N GLU A 240 25.25 1.48 13.87
CA GLU A 240 25.92 2.74 13.53
C GLU A 240 25.17 3.50 12.40
N ALA A 241 24.72 2.78 11.37
CA ALA A 241 23.95 3.37 10.27
C ALA A 241 22.61 3.96 10.75
N LEU A 242 21.91 3.25 11.61
CA LEU A 242 20.65 3.74 12.17
C LEU A 242 20.88 4.90 13.14
N GLN A 243 21.98 4.88 13.92
CA GLN A 243 22.37 5.99 14.80
C GLN A 243 22.62 7.28 13.98
N PHE A 244 23.32 7.19 12.84
CA PHE A 244 23.48 8.35 11.94
C PHE A 244 22.12 8.93 11.50
N MET A 245 21.15 8.09 11.16
CA MET A 245 19.79 8.56 10.81
C MET A 245 19.12 9.24 12.00
N VAL A 246 19.19 8.65 13.18
CA VAL A 246 18.67 9.23 14.45
C VAL A 246 19.25 10.61 14.72
N ASP A 247 20.57 10.74 14.59
CA ASP A 247 21.26 12.03 14.82
C ASP A 247 20.87 13.07 13.77
N GLY A 248 20.65 12.66 12.51
CA GLY A 248 20.09 13.53 11.49
C GLY A 248 18.69 14.04 11.82
N TYR A 249 17.79 13.16 12.33
CA TYR A 249 16.46 13.58 12.76
C TYR A 249 16.48 14.51 13.98
N LYS A 250 17.38 14.31 14.95
CA LYS A 250 17.54 15.22 16.10
C LYS A 250 17.82 16.65 15.68
N LEU A 251 18.62 16.86 14.62
CA LEU A 251 18.93 18.20 14.09
C LEU A 251 17.69 18.90 13.48
N LEU A 252 16.65 18.16 13.15
CA LEU A 252 15.39 18.67 12.60
C LEU A 252 14.33 18.95 13.68
N GLY A 253 14.66 18.80 14.96
CA GLY A 253 13.70 18.88 16.07
C GLY A 253 12.97 17.55 16.33
N GLY A 254 13.50 16.44 15.81
CA GLY A 254 12.98 15.08 15.99
C GLY A 254 12.22 14.52 14.79
N TYR A 255 11.91 13.24 14.87
CA TYR A 255 11.26 12.50 13.79
C TYR A 255 9.87 13.04 13.46
N GLU A 256 9.03 13.29 14.46
CA GLU A 256 7.67 13.81 14.26
C GLU A 256 7.66 15.17 13.58
N GLN A 257 8.58 16.06 13.96
CA GLN A 257 8.72 17.37 13.34
C GLN A 257 9.13 17.27 11.87
N ALA A 258 10.04 16.34 11.55
CA ALA A 258 10.45 16.08 10.18
C ALA A 258 9.29 15.47 9.36
N GLN A 259 8.51 14.54 9.93
CA GLN A 259 7.32 13.96 9.28
C GLN A 259 6.24 15.01 9.03
N LYS A 260 5.95 15.84 10.01
CA LYS A 260 5.02 16.96 9.86
C LYS A 260 5.45 17.89 8.72
N PHE A 261 6.73 18.26 8.68
CA PHE A 261 7.29 19.08 7.62
C PHE A 261 7.17 18.40 6.25
N GLN A 262 7.55 17.14 6.14
CA GLN A 262 7.45 16.37 4.88
C GLN A 262 6.00 16.29 4.35
N SER A 263 5.03 16.09 5.24
CA SER A 263 3.62 15.97 4.89
C SER A 263 2.99 17.23 4.29
N THR A 264 3.65 18.38 4.45
CA THR A 264 3.20 19.65 3.84
C THR A 264 3.53 19.74 2.35
N PHE A 265 4.35 18.85 1.83
CA PHE A 265 4.81 18.88 0.45
C PHE A 265 4.24 17.71 -0.36
N GLN A 266 4.26 17.86 -1.68
CA GLN A 266 3.83 16.84 -2.64
C GLN A 266 4.87 16.72 -3.74
N SER A 267 4.91 15.59 -4.39
CA SER A 267 5.75 15.41 -5.59
C SER A 267 5.33 16.37 -6.71
N GLY A 268 6.29 16.79 -7.52
CA GLY A 268 6.06 17.71 -8.64
C GLY A 268 6.45 19.15 -8.30
N GLU A 269 5.62 20.11 -8.64
CA GLU A 269 5.92 21.55 -8.46
C GLU A 269 6.21 21.95 -7.02
N ASN A 270 5.64 21.23 -6.08
CA ASN A 270 5.78 21.51 -4.65
C ASN A 270 6.74 20.55 -3.94
N ASP A 271 7.62 19.88 -4.65
CA ASP A 271 8.72 19.13 -4.03
C ASP A 271 9.58 20.10 -3.19
N PRO A 272 9.87 19.79 -1.92
CA PRO A 272 10.54 20.73 -1.02
C PRO A 272 11.98 21.07 -1.46
N PHE A 273 12.65 20.22 -2.22
CA PHE A 273 13.95 20.49 -2.81
C PHE A 273 13.84 21.50 -3.96
N ILE A 274 12.82 21.37 -4.82
CA ILE A 274 12.54 22.29 -5.92
C ILE A 274 12.23 23.70 -5.39
N VAL A 275 11.40 23.80 -4.35
CA VAL A 275 11.04 25.10 -3.74
C VAL A 275 12.05 25.61 -2.71
N GLY A 276 13.21 24.95 -2.57
CA GLY A 276 14.31 25.39 -1.69
C GLY A 276 14.02 25.24 -0.19
N LYS A 277 13.13 24.33 0.20
CA LYS A 277 12.81 24.04 1.61
C LYS A 277 13.64 22.89 2.18
N ILE A 278 14.30 22.10 1.34
CA ILE A 278 15.32 21.13 1.72
C ILE A 278 16.61 21.50 0.98
N ALA A 279 17.71 21.62 1.72
CA ALA A 279 18.99 21.98 1.15
C ALA A 279 19.67 20.80 0.46
N MET A 280 19.54 19.61 1.01
CA MET A 280 20.15 18.37 0.51
C MET A 280 19.17 17.20 0.66
N LYS A 281 19.14 16.31 -0.36
CA LYS A 281 18.42 15.05 -0.29
C LYS A 281 19.17 13.95 -1.06
N ILE A 282 18.99 12.71 -0.63
CA ILE A 282 19.44 11.55 -1.40
C ILE A 282 18.22 10.96 -2.10
N ASP A 283 18.28 10.85 -3.43
CA ASP A 283 17.14 10.40 -4.22
C ASP A 283 17.59 9.63 -5.48
N GLY A 284 16.63 9.03 -6.19
CA GLY A 284 16.90 8.24 -7.38
C GLY A 284 16.90 9.05 -8.68
N ASP A 285 17.27 8.38 -9.79
CA ASP A 285 17.28 8.97 -11.13
C ASP A 285 15.88 9.34 -11.65
N TRP A 286 14.81 8.76 -11.08
CA TRP A 286 13.43 9.04 -11.50
C TRP A 286 12.97 10.48 -11.23
N ILE A 287 13.63 11.21 -10.30
CA ILE A 287 13.27 12.61 -10.04
C ILE A 287 13.79 13.57 -11.10
N ILE A 288 14.78 13.18 -11.90
CA ILE A 288 15.44 14.05 -12.89
C ILE A 288 14.42 14.58 -13.92
N PRO A 289 13.59 13.75 -14.57
CA PRO A 289 12.54 14.25 -15.46
C PRO A 289 11.55 15.20 -14.78
N TRP A 290 11.17 14.92 -13.53
CA TRP A 290 10.27 15.77 -12.75
C TRP A 290 10.89 17.12 -12.43
N MET A 291 12.15 17.13 -11.98
CA MET A 291 12.89 18.38 -11.73
C MET A 291 13.04 19.20 -13.02
N ALA A 292 13.34 18.56 -14.14
CA ALA A 292 13.46 19.24 -15.42
C ALA A 292 12.12 19.79 -15.91
N LEU A 293 11.01 19.13 -15.61
CA LEU A 293 9.66 19.57 -15.95
C LEU A 293 9.21 20.79 -15.12
N TYR A 294 9.34 20.69 -13.80
CA TYR A 294 8.78 21.69 -12.87
C TYR A 294 9.76 22.81 -12.51
N ALA A 295 11.06 22.56 -12.60
CA ALA A 295 12.08 23.54 -12.24
C ALA A 295 13.32 23.48 -13.17
N PRO A 296 13.14 23.73 -14.48
CA PRO A 296 14.24 23.60 -15.45
C PRO A 296 15.43 24.53 -15.17
N LYS A 297 15.20 25.62 -14.44
CA LYS A 297 16.21 26.61 -14.05
C LYS A 297 16.77 26.41 -12.63
N LEU A 298 16.40 25.33 -11.95
CA LEU A 298 16.89 25.04 -10.60
C LEU A 298 18.43 24.98 -10.58
N ASP A 299 19.04 25.74 -9.70
CA ASP A 299 20.48 25.73 -9.51
C ASP A 299 20.88 24.69 -8.47
N PHE A 300 21.21 23.50 -8.95
CA PHE A 300 21.58 22.35 -8.16
C PHE A 300 22.80 21.64 -8.73
N ALA A 301 23.35 20.73 -7.98
CA ALA A 301 24.28 19.72 -8.47
C ALA A 301 24.06 18.41 -7.72
N THR A 302 24.71 17.37 -8.20
CA THR A 302 24.70 16.03 -7.60
C THR A 302 26.09 15.59 -7.22
N ALA A 303 26.16 14.68 -6.25
CA ALA A 303 27.39 14.04 -5.80
C ALA A 303 27.06 12.58 -5.40
N PRO A 304 28.07 11.70 -5.26
CA PRO A 304 27.86 10.41 -4.62
C PRO A 304 27.24 10.57 -3.23
N PRO A 305 26.44 9.61 -2.76
CA PRO A 305 25.91 9.67 -1.40
C PRO A 305 27.05 9.75 -0.39
N PRO A 306 26.98 10.65 0.63
CA PRO A 306 27.99 10.71 1.69
C PRO A 306 28.14 9.38 2.40
N VAL A 307 29.37 9.04 2.75
CA VAL A 307 29.74 7.75 3.36
C VAL A 307 30.32 7.95 4.76
N PRO A 308 30.46 6.90 5.57
CA PRO A 308 31.19 6.99 6.84
C PRO A 308 32.57 7.61 6.69
N ASP A 309 33.01 8.41 7.66
CA ASP A 309 34.28 9.13 7.60
C ASP A 309 35.47 8.17 7.43
N ASP A 310 35.47 7.04 8.15
CA ASP A 310 36.52 6.02 8.02
C ASP A 310 36.53 5.36 6.63
N ARG A 311 35.36 5.17 6.00
CA ARG A 311 35.27 4.67 4.62
C ARG A 311 35.86 5.70 3.64
N PHE A 312 35.48 6.96 3.79
CA PHE A 312 35.98 8.03 2.92
C PHE A 312 37.51 8.16 2.95
N HIS A 313 38.10 7.96 4.13
CA HIS A 313 39.56 8.06 4.33
C HIS A 313 40.28 6.71 4.27
N HIS A 314 39.61 5.63 3.89
CA HIS A 314 40.18 4.26 3.87
C HIS A 314 40.86 3.86 5.20
N ARG A 315 40.19 4.07 6.33
CA ARG A 315 40.70 3.78 7.69
C ARG A 315 39.95 2.61 8.32
N GLY A 316 40.55 2.06 9.39
CA GLY A 316 39.95 1.00 10.19
C GLY A 316 39.49 -0.19 9.33
N ARG A 317 38.25 -0.61 9.45
CA ARG A 317 37.64 -1.73 8.71
C ARG A 317 37.60 -1.50 7.17
N PHE A 318 37.74 -0.26 6.70
CA PHE A 318 37.67 0.09 5.29
C PHE A 318 39.01 0.27 4.60
N ARG A 319 40.11 -0.05 5.26
CA ARG A 319 41.47 0.16 4.76
C ARG A 319 41.75 -0.48 3.38
N ASN A 320 41.15 -1.66 3.15
CA ASN A 320 41.38 -2.45 1.94
C ASN A 320 40.21 -2.37 0.95
N GLU A 321 39.21 -1.53 1.21
CA GLU A 321 38.05 -1.35 0.31
C GLU A 321 38.47 -0.57 -0.93
N LYS A 322 38.05 -1.09 -2.11
CA LYS A 322 38.34 -0.41 -3.40
C LYS A 322 37.43 0.78 -3.62
N ASP A 323 36.15 0.63 -3.25
CA ASP A 323 35.11 1.61 -3.53
C ASP A 323 34.90 2.52 -2.31
N THR A 324 35.26 3.78 -2.47
CA THR A 324 35.01 4.81 -1.48
C THR A 324 33.50 5.04 -1.30
N PHE A 325 32.79 5.21 -2.41
CA PHE A 325 31.36 5.49 -2.42
C PHE A 325 30.56 4.23 -2.71
N ILE A 326 29.52 4.01 -1.92
CA ILE A 326 28.56 2.92 -2.10
C ILE A 326 27.19 3.56 -2.27
N SER A 327 26.46 3.13 -3.28
CA SER A 327 25.05 3.46 -3.49
C SER A 327 24.15 2.25 -3.22
N TRP A 328 22.87 2.49 -3.15
CA TRP A 328 21.85 1.46 -3.15
C TRP A 328 21.02 1.60 -4.42
N ALA A 329 20.64 0.48 -5.00
CA ALA A 329 19.78 0.45 -6.18
C ALA A 329 18.55 -0.43 -5.96
N GLY A 330 17.43 0.05 -6.45
CA GLY A 330 16.19 -0.69 -6.64
C GLY A 330 15.91 -0.90 -8.11
N GLY A 331 14.65 -0.80 -8.51
CA GLY A 331 14.20 -0.81 -9.89
C GLY A 331 13.24 -1.92 -10.22
N PHE A 332 12.87 -2.01 -11.49
CA PHE A 332 11.81 -2.89 -11.97
C PHE A 332 12.36 -4.00 -12.86
N ALA A 333 11.60 -5.09 -12.95
CA ALA A 333 11.87 -6.21 -13.85
C ALA A 333 10.58 -6.69 -14.52
N TYR A 334 10.75 -7.35 -15.66
CA TYR A 334 9.69 -8.09 -16.33
C TYR A 334 9.74 -9.55 -15.93
N ALA A 335 8.60 -10.14 -15.57
CA ALA A 335 8.47 -11.55 -15.23
C ALA A 335 7.24 -12.18 -15.91
N ILE A 336 7.21 -13.51 -16.00
CA ILE A 336 6.10 -14.28 -16.57
C ILE A 336 5.41 -15.03 -15.42
N PRO A 337 4.11 -14.74 -15.14
CA PRO A 337 3.35 -15.49 -14.15
C PRO A 337 3.13 -16.95 -14.57
N VAL A 338 3.05 -17.83 -13.58
CA VAL A 338 2.63 -19.23 -13.81
C VAL A 338 1.17 -19.23 -14.31
N GLY A 339 0.89 -20.05 -15.32
CA GLY A 339 -0.42 -20.11 -15.96
C GLY A 339 -0.67 -19.06 -17.03
N ALA A 340 0.33 -18.25 -17.41
CA ALA A 340 0.28 -17.35 -18.56
C ALA A 340 -0.10 -18.12 -19.84
N LYS A 341 -1.08 -17.58 -20.58
CA LYS A 341 -1.62 -18.30 -21.78
C LYS A 341 -0.74 -18.16 -23.01
N ASN A 342 0.03 -17.08 -23.10
CA ASN A 342 0.88 -16.76 -24.24
C ASN A 342 2.34 -16.51 -23.80
N VAL A 343 2.96 -17.56 -23.21
CA VAL A 343 4.34 -17.50 -22.71
C VAL A 343 5.33 -17.10 -23.81
N GLU A 344 5.19 -17.64 -25.02
CA GLU A 344 6.10 -17.33 -26.14
C GLU A 344 5.98 -15.86 -26.58
N GLY A 345 4.76 -15.35 -26.70
CA GLY A 345 4.55 -13.92 -26.99
C GLY A 345 5.07 -13.01 -25.90
N GLY A 346 4.84 -13.38 -24.63
CA GLY A 346 5.36 -12.68 -23.47
C GLY A 346 6.88 -12.65 -23.43
N TRP A 347 7.53 -13.79 -23.69
CA TRP A 347 8.99 -13.87 -23.73
C TRP A 347 9.61 -13.05 -24.87
N ARG A 348 9.03 -13.12 -26.09
CA ARG A 348 9.47 -12.26 -27.20
C ARG A 348 9.33 -10.79 -26.89
N PHE A 349 8.23 -10.40 -26.23
CA PHE A 349 8.05 -9.02 -25.79
C PHE A 349 9.11 -8.60 -24.77
N ILE A 350 9.38 -9.43 -23.75
CA ILE A 350 10.41 -9.16 -22.74
C ILE A 350 11.78 -8.99 -23.40
N LYS A 351 12.20 -9.92 -24.25
CA LYS A 351 13.47 -9.83 -24.98
C LYS A 351 13.59 -8.51 -25.73
N PHE A 352 12.55 -8.13 -26.47
CA PHE A 352 12.57 -6.90 -27.27
C PHE A 352 12.61 -5.65 -26.43
N VAL A 353 11.73 -5.50 -25.44
CA VAL A 353 11.62 -4.29 -24.61
C VAL A 353 12.83 -4.07 -23.70
N THR A 354 13.54 -5.13 -23.33
CA THR A 354 14.76 -5.04 -22.49
C THR A 354 16.05 -4.98 -23.31
N SER A 355 16.01 -5.25 -24.62
CA SER A 355 17.18 -5.17 -25.50
C SER A 355 17.69 -3.74 -25.67
N THR A 356 18.95 -3.59 -26.05
CA THR A 356 19.56 -2.28 -26.39
C THR A 356 18.72 -1.56 -27.44
N GLU A 357 18.28 -2.26 -28.48
CA GLU A 357 17.48 -1.68 -29.55
C GLU A 357 16.12 -1.18 -29.05
N GLY A 358 15.36 -2.02 -28.33
CA GLY A 358 14.06 -1.65 -27.77
C GLY A 358 14.17 -0.45 -26.83
N ARG A 359 15.19 -0.41 -25.98
CA ARG A 359 15.45 0.72 -25.08
C ARG A 359 15.77 2.01 -25.83
N LEU A 360 16.56 1.93 -26.91
CA LEU A 360 16.87 3.10 -27.73
C LEU A 360 15.64 3.62 -28.50
N ILE A 361 14.75 2.74 -28.99
CA ILE A 361 13.46 3.13 -29.59
C ILE A 361 12.59 3.86 -28.56
N GLU A 362 12.49 3.34 -27.34
CA GLU A 362 11.76 3.98 -26.26
C GLU A 362 12.29 5.39 -25.97
N MET A 363 13.61 5.52 -25.80
CA MET A 363 14.27 6.82 -25.56
C MET A 363 14.06 7.78 -26.72
N GLN A 364 14.16 7.32 -27.96
CA GLN A 364 13.94 8.13 -29.18
C GLN A 364 12.50 8.64 -29.25
N GLY A 365 11.51 7.79 -29.00
CA GLY A 365 10.11 8.17 -29.00
C GLY A 365 9.80 9.19 -27.92
N GLN A 366 10.32 8.98 -26.71
CA GLN A 366 10.15 9.92 -25.60
C GLN A 366 10.85 11.25 -25.86
N ASN A 367 12.08 11.23 -26.38
CA ASN A 367 12.81 12.44 -26.79
C ASN A 367 12.03 13.23 -27.86
N SER A 368 11.43 12.55 -28.83
CA SER A 368 10.61 13.19 -29.86
C SER A 368 9.36 13.88 -29.28
N LEU A 369 8.72 13.25 -28.30
CA LEU A 369 7.57 13.83 -27.58
C LEU A 369 7.99 15.08 -26.80
N GLU A 370 9.05 15.00 -26.01
CA GLU A 370 9.51 16.11 -25.18
C GLU A 370 9.93 17.32 -26.04
N ARG A 371 10.62 17.06 -27.16
CA ARG A 371 10.97 18.11 -28.13
C ARG A 371 9.74 18.79 -28.73
N LYS A 372 8.70 18.03 -29.11
CA LYS A 372 7.43 18.60 -29.60
C LYS A 372 6.76 19.51 -28.57
N ARG A 373 6.99 19.25 -27.27
CA ARG A 373 6.47 20.05 -26.15
C ARG A 373 7.40 21.19 -25.77
N GLY A 374 8.49 21.41 -26.47
CA GLY A 374 9.49 22.44 -26.14
C GLY A 374 10.31 22.11 -24.87
N ARG A 375 10.41 20.83 -24.50
CA ARG A 375 11.11 20.37 -23.30
C ARG A 375 12.38 19.59 -23.64
N THR A 376 13.28 19.51 -22.68
CA THR A 376 14.49 18.68 -22.79
C THR A 376 14.18 17.29 -22.24
N TYR A 377 14.48 16.27 -23.04
CA TYR A 377 14.36 14.87 -22.60
C TYR A 377 15.47 14.52 -21.61
N MET A 378 15.12 13.80 -20.56
CA MET A 378 16.02 13.27 -19.53
C MET A 378 16.04 11.75 -19.60
N PRO A 379 17.06 11.12 -20.19
CA PRO A 379 17.14 9.67 -20.26
C PRO A 379 17.28 9.04 -18.86
N ARG A 380 16.51 7.97 -18.63
CA ARG A 380 16.58 7.17 -17.42
C ARG A 380 17.73 6.17 -17.50
N VAL A 381 18.33 5.85 -16.34
CA VAL A 381 19.42 4.86 -16.28
C VAL A 381 18.85 3.45 -16.51
N SER A 382 19.40 2.75 -17.50
CA SER A 382 19.01 1.38 -17.83
C SER A 382 19.75 0.37 -16.95
N ALA A 383 19.06 -0.74 -16.62
CA ALA A 383 19.74 -1.88 -15.99
C ALA A 383 20.69 -2.62 -16.95
N GLN A 384 20.43 -2.54 -18.26
CA GLN A 384 21.31 -3.07 -19.30
C GLN A 384 22.42 -2.07 -19.60
N ILE A 385 23.69 -2.50 -19.49
CA ILE A 385 24.88 -1.64 -19.51
C ILE A 385 24.99 -0.88 -20.83
N GLU A 386 24.90 -1.58 -21.96
CA GLU A 386 25.08 -0.99 -23.29
C GLU A 386 23.95 -0.03 -23.67
N ALA A 387 22.71 -0.38 -23.35
CA ALA A 387 21.57 0.52 -23.54
C ALA A 387 21.71 1.82 -22.72
N GLY A 388 22.21 1.71 -21.49
CA GLY A 388 22.50 2.88 -20.65
C GLY A 388 23.59 3.78 -21.26
N ARG A 389 24.70 3.19 -21.69
CA ARG A 389 25.81 3.88 -22.32
C ARG A 389 25.41 4.59 -23.62
N LEU A 390 24.86 3.85 -24.59
CA LEU A 390 24.42 4.40 -25.88
C LEU A 390 23.27 5.41 -25.74
N GLY A 391 22.32 5.13 -24.82
CA GLY A 391 21.23 6.05 -24.51
C GLY A 391 21.74 7.39 -24.00
N PHE A 392 22.70 7.38 -23.10
CA PHE A 392 23.34 8.61 -22.61
C PHE A 392 24.09 9.33 -23.72
N GLU A 393 24.96 8.65 -24.45
CA GLU A 393 25.72 9.26 -25.53
C GLU A 393 24.83 9.96 -26.58
N ARG A 394 23.71 9.31 -26.94
CA ARG A 394 22.81 9.79 -27.99
C ARG A 394 21.80 10.85 -27.52
N PHE A 395 21.37 10.80 -26.26
CA PHE A 395 20.30 11.63 -25.76
C PHE A 395 20.66 12.50 -24.55
N LYS A 396 21.96 12.62 -24.20
CA LYS A 396 22.41 13.48 -23.11
C LYS A 396 21.94 14.92 -23.32
N PRO A 397 21.43 15.57 -22.26
CA PRO A 397 21.05 16.98 -22.33
C PRO A 397 22.28 17.88 -22.62
N SER A 398 22.05 19.01 -23.31
CA SER A 398 23.09 20.00 -23.56
C SER A 398 23.53 20.76 -22.31
N ASP A 399 22.65 20.91 -21.33
CA ASP A 399 22.97 21.56 -20.05
C ASP A 399 23.82 20.62 -19.17
N PRO A 400 25.03 21.03 -18.78
CA PRO A 400 25.95 20.22 -17.99
C PRO A 400 25.38 19.76 -16.64
N ARG A 401 24.46 20.54 -16.01
CA ARG A 401 23.85 20.17 -14.73
C ARG A 401 23.12 18.84 -14.85
N TRP A 402 22.28 18.70 -15.88
CA TRP A 402 21.51 17.50 -16.15
C TRP A 402 22.38 16.35 -16.68
N ALA A 403 23.31 16.67 -17.61
CA ALA A 403 24.19 15.65 -18.15
C ALA A 403 25.07 15.01 -17.08
N ASN A 404 25.70 15.83 -16.22
CA ASN A 404 26.56 15.34 -15.13
C ASN A 404 25.74 14.53 -14.10
N THR A 405 24.48 14.94 -13.81
CA THR A 405 23.61 14.21 -12.91
C THR A 405 23.30 12.80 -13.45
N ILE A 406 22.90 12.70 -14.72
CA ILE A 406 22.59 11.40 -15.34
C ILE A 406 23.86 10.52 -15.39
N LYS A 407 25.02 11.12 -15.79
CA LYS A 407 26.29 10.40 -15.80
C LYS A 407 26.65 9.85 -14.43
N LEU A 408 26.49 10.64 -13.37
CA LEU A 408 26.75 10.19 -12.00
C LEU A 408 25.90 8.96 -11.64
N HIS A 409 24.61 8.95 -11.98
CA HIS A 409 23.75 7.81 -11.71
C HIS A 409 24.17 6.55 -12.49
N ILE A 410 24.68 6.70 -13.72
CA ILE A 410 25.25 5.58 -14.49
C ILE A 410 26.51 5.07 -13.80
N ASP A 411 27.40 5.95 -13.37
CA ASP A 411 28.66 5.58 -12.71
C ASP A 411 28.39 4.86 -11.36
N LEU A 412 27.36 5.32 -10.61
CA LEU A 412 26.94 4.71 -9.34
C LEU A 412 26.32 3.31 -9.51
N ALA A 413 25.86 2.93 -10.70
CA ALA A 413 25.25 1.62 -10.91
C ALA A 413 26.22 0.47 -10.63
N SER A 414 27.52 0.66 -10.91
CA SER A 414 28.57 -0.36 -10.69
C SER A 414 28.90 -0.57 -9.20
N VAL A 415 28.72 0.45 -8.37
CA VAL A 415 29.00 0.41 -6.91
C VAL A 415 27.71 0.32 -6.08
N SER A 416 26.56 0.09 -6.72
CA SER A 416 25.28 -0.06 -6.05
C SER A 416 25.11 -1.47 -5.51
N ARG A 417 24.57 -1.55 -4.28
CA ARG A 417 24.16 -2.79 -3.65
C ARG A 417 22.63 -2.93 -3.71
N ILE A 418 22.17 -4.15 -3.62
CA ILE A 418 20.74 -4.53 -3.72
C ILE A 418 20.24 -5.11 -2.40
N ARG A 419 18.94 -5.11 -2.27
CA ARG A 419 18.24 -5.81 -1.19
C ARG A 419 18.42 -7.34 -1.36
N PRO A 420 18.46 -8.10 -0.26
CA PRO A 420 18.59 -9.56 -0.36
C PRO A 420 17.37 -10.18 -1.05
N ALA A 421 17.63 -11.07 -1.99
CA ALA A 421 16.60 -11.89 -2.63
C ALA A 421 16.14 -12.99 -1.64
N THR A 422 14.95 -12.87 -1.09
CA THR A 422 14.42 -13.77 -0.06
C THR A 422 12.91 -13.92 -0.17
N PHE A 423 12.39 -15.03 0.34
CA PHE A 423 10.96 -15.30 0.45
C PHE A 423 10.26 -14.52 1.60
N VAL A 424 11.02 -13.84 2.45
CA VAL A 424 10.52 -12.94 3.50
C VAL A 424 10.81 -11.47 3.19
N ALA A 425 11.04 -11.15 1.91
CA ALA A 425 11.44 -9.83 1.47
C ALA A 425 10.52 -8.73 2.00
N GLN A 426 9.20 -8.90 1.90
CA GLN A 426 8.23 -7.90 2.36
C GLN A 426 8.23 -7.72 3.88
N VAL A 427 8.43 -8.80 4.66
CA VAL A 427 8.54 -8.72 6.11
C VAL A 427 9.81 -7.96 6.50
N LEU A 428 10.94 -8.27 5.86
CA LEU A 428 12.21 -7.57 6.08
C LEU A 428 12.10 -6.08 5.75
N TRP A 429 11.40 -5.74 4.65
CA TRP A 429 11.12 -4.35 4.29
C TRP A 429 10.33 -3.62 5.37
N ASP A 430 9.24 -4.21 5.85
CA ASP A 430 8.39 -3.55 6.83
C ASP A 430 9.10 -3.39 8.19
N GLU A 431 9.88 -4.38 8.59
CA GLU A 431 10.60 -4.34 9.88
C GLU A 431 11.79 -3.37 9.87
N HIS A 432 12.52 -3.22 8.75
CA HIS A 432 13.55 -2.19 8.68
C HIS A 432 12.99 -0.77 8.73
N VAL A 433 11.83 -0.53 8.10
CA VAL A 433 11.13 0.77 8.18
C VAL A 433 10.66 1.04 9.60
N ARG A 434 10.07 0.03 10.26
CA ARG A 434 9.62 0.13 11.65
C ARG A 434 10.79 0.38 12.61
N ALA A 435 11.94 -0.25 12.39
CA ALA A 435 13.13 -0.02 13.18
C ALA A 435 13.61 1.44 13.09
N VAL A 436 13.63 2.02 11.89
CA VAL A 436 13.97 3.43 11.68
C VAL A 436 12.98 4.34 12.43
N GLU A 437 11.69 4.09 12.31
CA GLU A 437 10.66 4.89 12.97
C GLU A 437 10.78 4.83 14.49
N ASN A 438 10.94 3.62 15.07
CA ASN A 438 11.06 3.44 16.52
C ASN A 438 12.30 4.10 17.09
N ALA A 439 13.44 3.97 16.41
CA ALA A 439 14.68 4.60 16.84
C ALA A 439 14.66 6.13 16.67
N ALA A 440 14.23 6.62 15.51
CA ALA A 440 14.20 8.05 15.22
C ALA A 440 13.18 8.83 16.05
N SER A 441 12.06 8.19 16.46
CA SER A 441 11.09 8.76 17.40
C SER A 441 11.48 8.67 18.87
N GLY A 442 12.60 7.97 19.18
CA GLY A 442 13.08 7.78 20.55
C GLY A 442 12.30 6.76 21.39
N ARG A 443 11.40 5.98 20.76
CA ARG A 443 10.67 4.89 21.44
C ARG A 443 11.58 3.73 21.83
N MET A 444 12.61 3.47 21.03
CA MET A 444 13.62 2.43 21.24
C MET A 444 15.01 2.98 20.91
N THR A 445 16.05 2.41 21.49
CA THR A 445 17.41 2.62 20.99
C THR A 445 17.58 1.98 19.61
N PRO A 446 18.55 2.41 18.78
CA PRO A 446 18.83 1.78 17.50
C PRO A 446 19.01 0.25 17.61
N ARG A 447 19.74 -0.19 18.61
CA ARG A 447 19.97 -1.62 18.92
C ARG A 447 18.67 -2.36 19.21
N GLU A 448 17.85 -1.84 20.11
CA GLU A 448 16.56 -2.47 20.47
C GLU A 448 15.61 -2.55 19.28
N ALA A 449 15.54 -1.49 18.49
CA ALA A 449 14.68 -1.43 17.30
C ALA A 449 15.08 -2.45 16.23
N LEU A 450 16.40 -2.58 15.95
CA LEU A 450 16.92 -3.57 15.00
C LEU A 450 16.74 -5.00 15.50
N LEU A 451 17.01 -5.26 16.80
CA LEU A 451 16.79 -6.58 17.40
C LEU A 451 15.30 -6.98 17.42
N ALA A 452 14.40 -6.02 17.61
CA ALA A 452 12.95 -6.28 17.54
C ALA A 452 12.55 -6.70 16.13
N GLY A 453 12.97 -5.94 15.10
CA GLY A 453 12.71 -6.28 13.70
C GLY A 453 13.37 -7.60 13.30
N GLN A 454 14.62 -7.86 13.73
CA GLN A 454 15.31 -9.12 13.45
C GLN A 454 14.54 -10.34 13.95
N ARG A 455 13.98 -10.27 15.16
CA ARG A 455 13.16 -11.38 15.70
C ARG A 455 11.96 -11.69 14.84
N VAL A 456 11.25 -10.68 14.36
CA VAL A 456 10.07 -10.86 13.49
C VAL A 456 10.46 -11.47 12.14
N VAL A 457 11.54 -10.99 11.53
CA VAL A 457 12.03 -11.51 10.25
C VAL A 457 12.56 -12.94 10.42
N GLN A 458 13.32 -13.22 11.49
CA GLN A 458 13.84 -14.58 11.77
C GLN A 458 12.70 -15.57 11.97
N GLN A 459 11.67 -15.17 12.71
CA GLN A 459 10.50 -16.00 12.88
C GLN A 459 9.84 -16.34 11.53
N ALA A 460 9.68 -15.34 10.65
CA ALA A 460 9.11 -15.57 9.31
C ALA A 460 9.99 -16.52 8.47
N LEU A 461 11.33 -16.43 8.61
CA LEU A 461 12.29 -17.36 8.02
C LEU A 461 12.08 -18.78 8.57
N ASP A 462 12.04 -18.94 9.89
CA ASP A 462 11.91 -20.25 10.55
C ASP A 462 10.58 -20.93 10.22
N GLU A 463 9.49 -20.17 10.11
CA GLU A 463 8.18 -20.67 9.70
C GLU A 463 8.19 -21.23 8.26
N GLU A 464 8.82 -20.53 7.34
CA GLU A 464 8.87 -20.97 5.94
C GLU A 464 9.87 -22.12 5.74
N LEU A 465 11.04 -22.06 6.37
CA LEU A 465 12.05 -23.12 6.32
C LEU A 465 11.59 -24.40 7.05
N GLY A 466 10.76 -24.26 8.06
CA GLY A 466 10.21 -25.37 8.84
C GLY A 466 8.92 -25.97 8.30
N LYS A 467 8.35 -25.43 7.22
CA LYS A 467 7.02 -25.84 6.71
C LYS A 467 6.95 -27.33 6.32
N GLU A 468 8.06 -27.92 5.87
CA GLU A 468 8.11 -29.33 5.46
C GLU A 468 7.86 -30.32 6.61
N ARG A 469 7.99 -29.87 7.87
CA ARG A 469 7.68 -30.68 9.06
C ARG A 469 6.19 -31.00 9.21
N PHE A 470 5.34 -30.24 8.52
CA PHE A 470 3.89 -30.39 8.62
C PHE A 470 3.32 -31.15 7.41
N PRO A 471 2.37 -32.06 7.63
CA PRO A 471 1.78 -32.85 6.56
C PRO A 471 0.94 -32.00 5.61
N VAL A 472 1.08 -32.27 4.33
CA VAL A 472 0.25 -31.65 3.27
C VAL A 472 -1.17 -32.23 3.32
N ILE A 473 -2.17 -31.39 3.14
CA ILE A 473 -3.58 -31.77 3.11
C ILE A 473 -4.08 -31.66 1.67
N ASP A 474 -4.72 -32.73 1.19
CA ASP A 474 -5.52 -32.63 -0.03
C ASP A 474 -6.86 -31.93 0.29
N LEU A 475 -7.00 -30.71 -0.22
CA LEU A 475 -8.19 -29.87 -0.02
C LEU A 475 -9.46 -30.47 -0.62
N ARG A 476 -9.35 -31.47 -1.49
CA ARG A 476 -10.51 -32.18 -2.07
C ARG A 476 -11.30 -32.94 -1.00
N LEU A 477 -10.61 -33.48 -0.01
CA LEU A 477 -11.24 -34.24 1.08
C LEU A 477 -12.15 -33.38 1.96
N PRO A 478 -11.69 -32.26 2.57
CA PRO A 478 -12.58 -31.37 3.35
C PRO A 478 -13.68 -30.75 2.49
N ALA A 479 -13.42 -30.44 1.21
CA ALA A 479 -14.45 -29.96 0.30
C ALA A 479 -15.53 -31.03 0.06
N ALA A 480 -15.16 -32.29 -0.18
CA ALA A 480 -16.10 -33.40 -0.35
C ALA A 480 -16.93 -33.65 0.92
N ILE A 481 -16.31 -33.58 2.10
CA ILE A 481 -17.01 -33.67 3.40
C ILE A 481 -18.02 -32.54 3.57
N GLY A 482 -17.65 -31.31 3.24
CA GLY A 482 -18.55 -30.15 3.31
C GLY A 482 -19.76 -30.27 2.37
N ILE A 483 -19.51 -30.65 1.11
CA ILE A 483 -20.56 -30.89 0.10
C ILE A 483 -21.46 -32.07 0.54
N GLY A 484 -20.84 -33.16 0.99
CA GLY A 484 -21.59 -34.32 1.50
C GLY A 484 -22.47 -33.98 2.69
N GLY A 485 -21.93 -33.21 3.66
CA GLY A 485 -22.68 -32.72 4.83
C GLY A 485 -23.88 -31.85 4.43
N PHE A 486 -23.68 -30.96 3.46
CA PHE A 486 -24.76 -30.14 2.91
C PHE A 486 -25.85 -30.98 2.24
N LEU A 487 -25.46 -31.97 1.41
CA LEU A 487 -26.43 -32.86 0.77
C LEU A 487 -27.21 -33.69 1.80
N VAL A 488 -26.54 -34.21 2.83
CA VAL A 488 -27.18 -34.91 3.94
C VAL A 488 -28.16 -33.97 4.67
N GLY A 489 -27.77 -32.73 4.94
CA GLY A 489 -28.68 -31.71 5.51
C GLY A 489 -29.94 -31.49 4.68
N CYS A 490 -29.79 -31.37 3.35
CA CYS A 490 -30.93 -31.26 2.43
C CYS A 490 -31.83 -32.49 2.49
N VAL A 491 -31.26 -33.71 2.52
CA VAL A 491 -32.02 -34.94 2.63
C VAL A 491 -32.78 -35.00 3.96
N LEU A 492 -32.15 -34.61 5.08
CA LEU A 492 -32.79 -34.57 6.40
C LEU A 492 -33.93 -33.54 6.46
N LEU A 493 -33.76 -32.37 5.82
CA LEU A 493 -34.81 -31.37 5.69
C LEU A 493 -36.02 -31.88 4.93
N VAL A 494 -35.77 -32.54 3.76
CA VAL A 494 -36.81 -33.17 2.96
C VAL A 494 -37.50 -34.30 3.75
N ALA A 495 -36.77 -35.10 4.50
CA ALA A 495 -37.32 -36.16 5.34
C ALA A 495 -38.15 -35.59 6.48
N ALA A 496 -37.68 -34.55 7.17
CA ALA A 496 -38.44 -33.86 8.20
C ALA A 496 -39.75 -33.26 7.64
N TYR A 497 -39.68 -32.64 6.46
CA TYR A 497 -40.85 -32.12 5.74
C TYR A 497 -41.87 -33.24 5.41
N ARG A 498 -41.38 -34.41 4.89
CA ARG A 498 -42.27 -35.54 4.58
C ARG A 498 -42.94 -36.15 5.82
N ARG A 499 -42.33 -36.04 7.01
CA ARG A 499 -42.94 -36.49 8.30
C ARG A 499 -44.07 -35.56 8.75
N GLN A 500 -44.12 -34.31 8.29
CA GLN A 500 -45.24 -33.42 8.57
C GLN A 500 -46.47 -33.85 7.75
N ARG A 501 -47.57 -34.25 8.42
CA ARG A 501 -48.84 -34.64 7.79
C ARG A 501 -49.63 -33.41 7.33
N LEU A 502 -49.11 -32.68 6.35
CA LEU A 502 -49.72 -31.46 5.80
C LEU A 502 -50.82 -31.81 4.78
N GLY A 503 -51.95 -31.09 4.80
CA GLY A 503 -53.00 -31.18 3.79
C GLY A 503 -52.46 -30.72 2.41
N ARG A 504 -53.24 -31.04 1.33
CA ARG A 504 -52.78 -30.70 -0.07
C ARG A 504 -52.47 -29.22 -0.25
N LEU A 505 -53.34 -28.33 0.25
CA LEU A 505 -53.12 -26.87 0.13
C LEU A 505 -51.85 -26.42 0.84
N ALA A 506 -51.70 -26.81 2.12
CA ALA A 506 -50.53 -26.48 2.92
C ALA A 506 -49.21 -27.03 2.32
N ARG A 507 -49.27 -28.15 1.59
CA ARG A 507 -48.12 -28.67 0.85
C ARG A 507 -47.76 -27.80 -0.36
N HIS A 508 -48.75 -27.32 -1.12
CA HIS A 508 -48.50 -26.39 -2.23
C HIS A 508 -47.90 -25.06 -1.74
N GLU A 509 -48.49 -24.50 -0.68
CA GLU A 509 -47.97 -23.28 -0.06
C GLU A 509 -46.52 -23.45 0.48
N ALA A 510 -46.24 -24.56 1.13
CA ALA A 510 -44.89 -24.87 1.63
C ALA A 510 -43.89 -25.02 0.51
N TRP A 511 -44.26 -25.75 -0.58
CA TRP A 511 -43.37 -25.87 -1.78
C TRP A 511 -43.13 -24.52 -2.45
N ALA A 512 -44.18 -23.70 -2.60
CA ALA A 512 -44.00 -22.37 -3.16
C ALA A 512 -43.09 -21.52 -2.25
N ALA A 513 -43.27 -21.56 -0.93
CA ALA A 513 -42.41 -20.85 0.02
C ALA A 513 -40.92 -21.31 -0.07
N TYR A 514 -40.66 -22.62 -0.10
CA TYR A 514 -39.32 -23.13 -0.26
C TYR A 514 -38.69 -22.74 -1.60
N LEU A 515 -39.49 -22.76 -2.68
CA LEU A 515 -39.00 -22.33 -4.00
C LEU A 515 -38.61 -20.84 -4.00
N PHE A 516 -39.45 -19.99 -3.38
CA PHE A 516 -39.15 -18.55 -3.32
C PHE A 516 -37.96 -18.20 -2.41
N VAL A 517 -37.77 -18.95 -1.31
CA VAL A 517 -36.64 -18.73 -0.37
C VAL A 517 -35.35 -19.41 -0.84
N SER A 518 -35.45 -20.48 -1.66
CA SER A 518 -34.28 -21.28 -2.05
C SER A 518 -33.15 -20.50 -2.72
N PRO A 519 -33.35 -19.50 -3.60
CA PRO A 519 -32.23 -18.74 -4.16
C PRO A 519 -31.42 -18.00 -3.08
N TRP A 520 -32.12 -17.45 -2.07
CA TRP A 520 -31.44 -16.79 -0.95
C TRP A 520 -30.69 -17.80 -0.08
N VAL A 521 -31.32 -18.95 0.27
CA VAL A 521 -30.67 -19.98 1.07
C VAL A 521 -29.45 -20.56 0.36
N VAL A 522 -29.58 -20.87 -0.93
CA VAL A 522 -28.46 -21.36 -1.74
C VAL A 522 -27.34 -20.30 -1.81
N GLY A 523 -27.70 -19.06 -2.07
CA GLY A 523 -26.75 -17.94 -2.07
C GLY A 523 -26.02 -17.80 -0.72
N PHE A 524 -26.77 -17.83 0.39
CA PHE A 524 -26.17 -17.77 1.73
C PHE A 524 -25.25 -18.95 2.01
N VAL A 525 -25.66 -20.17 1.71
CA VAL A 525 -24.84 -21.38 1.97
C VAL A 525 -23.58 -21.38 1.11
N VAL A 526 -23.71 -21.07 -0.19
CA VAL A 526 -22.57 -21.14 -1.14
C VAL A 526 -21.62 -19.96 -0.97
N PHE A 527 -22.12 -18.73 -0.82
CA PHE A 527 -21.30 -17.52 -0.85
C PHE A 527 -21.00 -16.92 0.53
N THR A 528 -21.66 -17.40 1.61
CA THR A 528 -21.42 -16.89 2.97
C THR A 528 -20.96 -18.01 3.89
N LEU A 529 -21.81 -18.98 4.16
CA LEU A 529 -21.55 -20.05 5.13
C LEU A 529 -20.39 -20.95 4.66
N GLY A 530 -20.36 -21.30 3.37
CA GLY A 530 -19.29 -22.13 2.79
C GLY A 530 -17.89 -21.50 2.97
N PRO A 531 -17.65 -20.27 2.51
CA PRO A 531 -16.39 -19.58 2.75
C PRO A 531 -16.05 -19.38 4.23
N MET A 532 -17.03 -19.14 5.10
CA MET A 532 -16.82 -19.06 6.56
C MET A 532 -16.28 -20.38 7.12
N LEU A 533 -16.92 -21.51 6.78
CA LEU A 533 -16.46 -22.83 7.23
C LEU A 533 -15.09 -23.19 6.65
N ALA A 534 -14.84 -22.83 5.38
CA ALA A 534 -13.52 -22.98 4.76
C ALA A 534 -12.46 -22.14 5.48
N SER A 535 -12.76 -20.91 5.85
CA SER A 535 -11.89 -20.04 6.66
C SER A 535 -11.60 -20.66 8.02
N LEU A 536 -12.63 -21.26 8.69
CA LEU A 536 -12.42 -21.97 9.95
C LEU A 536 -11.46 -23.16 9.76
N PHE A 537 -11.63 -23.94 8.70
CA PHE A 537 -10.71 -25.03 8.38
C PHE A 537 -9.29 -24.51 8.12
N PHE A 538 -9.13 -23.45 7.32
CA PHE A 538 -7.82 -22.87 7.03
C PHE A 538 -7.12 -22.30 8.25
N SER A 539 -7.87 -21.88 9.30
CA SER A 539 -7.26 -21.38 10.54
C SER A 539 -6.38 -22.42 11.27
N PHE A 540 -6.60 -23.71 10.99
CA PHE A 540 -5.79 -24.82 11.52
C PHE A 540 -4.64 -25.23 10.57
N THR A 541 -4.42 -24.49 9.49
CA THR A 541 -3.43 -24.83 8.47
C THR A 541 -2.41 -23.71 8.27
N GLN A 542 -1.21 -24.08 7.87
CA GLN A 542 -0.27 -23.16 7.20
C GLN A 542 -0.65 -23.16 5.73
N TYR A 543 -1.36 -22.12 5.31
CA TYR A 543 -1.88 -21.98 3.97
C TYR A 543 -1.59 -20.59 3.43
N GLY A 544 -0.92 -20.54 2.27
CA GLY A 544 -0.86 -19.39 1.39
C GLY A 544 -1.59 -19.74 0.09
N VAL A 545 -2.36 -18.83 -0.46
CA VAL A 545 -3.25 -19.13 -1.61
C VAL A 545 -2.53 -19.76 -2.81
N LEU A 546 -1.22 -19.51 -2.92
CA LEU A 546 -0.35 -20.04 -4.00
C LEU A 546 0.45 -21.28 -3.58
N THR A 547 0.36 -21.70 -2.31
CA THR A 547 1.12 -22.83 -1.75
C THR A 547 0.19 -23.92 -1.24
N GLU A 548 0.71 -25.13 -1.10
CA GLU A 548 -0.05 -26.25 -0.54
C GLU A 548 -0.45 -25.98 0.92
N ALA A 549 -1.66 -26.42 1.29
CA ALA A 549 -2.12 -26.33 2.67
C ALA A 549 -1.47 -27.43 3.51
N ARG A 550 -0.94 -27.07 4.69
CA ARG A 550 -0.32 -27.99 5.63
C ARG A 550 -0.99 -27.90 6.99
N TRP A 551 -1.23 -29.04 7.63
CA TRP A 551 -1.93 -29.07 8.92
C TRP A 551 -0.99 -28.67 10.06
N VAL A 552 -1.33 -27.59 10.77
CA VAL A 552 -0.54 -27.07 11.90
C VAL A 552 -1.32 -27.08 13.23
N GLY A 553 -2.59 -27.55 13.20
CA GLY A 553 -3.45 -27.57 14.39
C GLY A 553 -3.68 -26.16 14.96
N LEU A 554 -3.52 -26.00 16.26
CA LEU A 554 -3.74 -24.72 16.96
C LEU A 554 -2.57 -23.72 16.85
N LYS A 555 -1.51 -24.04 16.11
CA LYS A 555 -0.30 -23.19 16.05
C LYS A 555 -0.63 -21.73 15.71
N ASN A 556 -1.47 -21.48 14.69
CA ASN A 556 -1.84 -20.11 14.30
C ASN A 556 -2.48 -19.33 15.46
N PHE A 557 -3.32 -19.99 16.26
CA PHE A 557 -3.95 -19.35 17.43
C PHE A 557 -2.94 -19.10 18.55
N VAL A 558 -1.99 -20.01 18.77
CA VAL A 558 -0.90 -19.82 19.74
C VAL A 558 0.00 -18.66 19.31
N ASP A 559 0.37 -18.60 18.03
CA ASP A 559 1.22 -17.56 17.47
C ASP A 559 0.62 -16.15 17.64
N LEU A 560 -0.71 -16.00 17.52
CA LEU A 560 -1.42 -14.75 17.80
C LEU A 560 -1.12 -14.18 19.21
N PHE A 561 -1.07 -15.04 20.21
CA PHE A 561 -0.94 -14.62 21.61
C PHE A 561 0.52 -14.71 22.15
N THR A 562 1.42 -15.29 21.38
CA THR A 562 2.83 -15.43 21.75
C THR A 562 3.73 -14.56 20.87
N LEU A 563 3.81 -14.90 19.61
CA LEU A 563 4.75 -14.30 18.67
C LEU A 563 4.31 -12.94 18.16
N ASP A 564 3.02 -12.79 17.84
CA ASP A 564 2.43 -11.54 17.32
C ASP A 564 1.70 -10.72 18.40
N LYS A 565 1.91 -11.08 19.66
CA LYS A 565 1.24 -10.48 20.83
C LYS A 565 1.27 -8.96 20.81
N GLN A 566 2.39 -8.34 20.43
CA GLN A 566 2.54 -6.89 20.44
C GLN A 566 1.61 -6.22 19.42
N ASN A 567 1.60 -6.71 18.17
CA ASN A 567 0.72 -6.16 17.13
C ASN A 567 -0.75 -6.42 17.45
N ILE A 568 -1.09 -7.60 17.96
CA ILE A 568 -2.45 -7.93 18.39
C ILE A 568 -2.91 -6.98 19.49
N LEU A 569 -2.14 -6.85 20.57
CA LEU A 569 -2.49 -5.93 21.68
C LEU A 569 -2.60 -4.48 21.20
N LYS A 570 -1.66 -4.00 20.36
CA LYS A 570 -1.71 -2.63 19.81
C LYS A 570 -2.95 -2.43 18.96
N SER A 571 -3.29 -3.38 18.09
CA SER A 571 -4.45 -3.28 17.20
C SER A 571 -5.78 -3.23 17.98
N PHE A 572 -5.93 -4.09 18.99
CA PHE A 572 -7.11 -4.06 19.85
C PHE A 572 -7.15 -2.83 20.77
N ALA A 573 -6.02 -2.35 21.28
CA ALA A 573 -5.96 -1.08 22.03
C ALA A 573 -6.39 0.11 21.17
N ASN A 574 -5.99 0.16 19.89
CA ASN A 574 -6.42 1.20 18.96
C ASN A 574 -7.93 1.15 18.73
N VAL A 575 -8.51 -0.03 18.52
CA VAL A 575 -9.97 -0.19 18.37
C VAL A 575 -10.72 0.14 19.66
N LEU A 576 -10.19 -0.24 20.81
CA LEU A 576 -10.79 0.10 22.11
C LEU A 576 -10.85 1.62 22.32
N TYR A 577 -9.80 2.34 21.90
CA TYR A 577 -9.81 3.81 21.89
C TYR A 577 -10.89 4.36 20.94
N LEU A 578 -10.94 3.89 19.69
CA LEU A 578 -11.94 4.34 18.70
C LEU A 578 -13.37 3.98 19.11
N GLY A 579 -13.60 2.76 19.57
CA GLY A 579 -14.91 2.30 20.04
C GLY A 579 -15.32 2.98 21.33
N GLY A 580 -14.40 3.07 22.31
CA GLY A 580 -14.69 3.64 23.64
C GLY A 580 -14.96 5.14 23.64
N ILE A 581 -14.36 5.89 22.71
CA ILE A 581 -14.57 7.34 22.59
C ILE A 581 -15.47 7.66 21.40
N GLY A 582 -15.19 7.08 20.23
CA GLY A 582 -15.87 7.41 18.98
C GLY A 582 -17.34 6.99 18.98
N VAL A 583 -17.68 5.79 19.51
CA VAL A 583 -19.08 5.32 19.53
C VAL A 583 -19.95 6.19 20.45
N PRO A 584 -19.61 6.43 21.73
CA PRO A 584 -20.39 7.33 22.57
C PRO A 584 -20.52 8.74 21.98
N LEU A 585 -19.43 9.29 21.45
CA LEU A 585 -19.46 10.63 20.86
C LEU A 585 -20.34 10.68 19.60
N GLY A 586 -20.30 9.62 18.78
CA GLY A 586 -21.17 9.47 17.60
C GLY A 586 -22.66 9.34 17.98
N LEU A 587 -22.97 8.61 19.06
CA LEU A 587 -24.34 8.51 19.59
C LEU A 587 -24.85 9.88 20.06
N VAL A 588 -24.06 10.59 20.84
CA VAL A 588 -24.43 11.92 21.36
C VAL A 588 -24.62 12.89 20.19
N THR A 589 -23.68 12.93 19.24
CA THR A 589 -23.76 13.82 18.07
C THR A 589 -24.95 13.46 17.19
N GLY A 590 -25.17 12.16 16.92
CA GLY A 590 -26.31 11.68 16.11
C GLY A 590 -27.66 12.03 16.73
N LEU A 591 -27.82 11.84 18.06
CA LEU A 591 -29.02 12.23 18.79
C LEU A 591 -29.20 13.75 18.79
N ALA A 592 -28.12 14.52 19.04
CA ALA A 592 -28.19 15.99 19.03
C ALA A 592 -28.64 16.52 17.67
N VAL A 593 -28.04 16.02 16.57
CA VAL A 593 -28.45 16.37 15.20
C VAL A 593 -29.92 16.00 14.95
N ALA A 594 -30.35 14.83 15.39
CA ALA A 594 -31.76 14.40 15.22
C ALA A 594 -32.75 15.27 16.01
N LEU A 595 -32.42 15.66 17.24
CA LEU A 595 -33.23 16.58 18.05
C LEU A 595 -33.33 17.96 17.36
N LEU A 596 -32.25 18.51 16.85
CA LEU A 596 -32.27 19.76 16.09
C LEU A 596 -33.15 19.64 14.83
N LEU A 597 -33.06 18.55 14.11
CA LEU A 597 -33.80 18.30 12.87
C LEU A 597 -35.24 17.82 13.10
N ASN A 598 -35.61 17.53 14.35
CA ASN A 598 -37.01 17.23 14.75
C ASN A 598 -37.79 18.51 15.07
N SER A 599 -37.14 19.64 15.25
CA SER A 599 -37.79 20.92 15.53
C SER A 599 -38.61 21.45 14.33
N ALA A 600 -39.66 22.23 14.61
CA ALA A 600 -40.54 22.82 13.59
C ALA A 600 -39.98 24.16 13.07
N VAL A 601 -38.87 24.13 12.34
CA VAL A 601 -38.21 25.31 11.77
C VAL A 601 -38.47 25.38 10.26
N SER A 602 -38.65 26.60 9.73
CA SER A 602 -38.74 26.84 8.29
C SER A 602 -37.49 26.34 7.56
N GLY A 603 -37.65 25.69 6.41
CA GLY A 603 -36.51 25.13 5.64
C GLY A 603 -35.99 23.80 6.14
N MET A 604 -36.66 23.11 7.07
CA MET A 604 -36.22 21.85 7.66
C MET A 604 -35.89 20.76 6.62
N ARG A 605 -36.56 20.74 5.46
CA ARG A 605 -36.23 19.81 4.37
C ARG A 605 -34.81 20.01 3.85
N PHE A 606 -34.37 21.26 3.69
CA PHE A 606 -33.03 21.60 3.25
C PHE A 606 -31.97 21.16 4.29
N TYR A 607 -32.20 21.45 5.59
CA TYR A 607 -31.27 21.01 6.63
C TYR A 607 -31.15 19.49 6.71
N ARG A 608 -32.26 18.74 6.62
CA ARG A 608 -32.23 17.27 6.59
C ARG A 608 -31.43 16.74 5.41
N THR A 609 -31.59 17.32 4.21
CA THR A 609 -30.80 16.94 3.03
C THR A 609 -29.31 17.22 3.24
N MET A 610 -28.97 18.38 3.81
CA MET A 610 -27.58 18.80 4.04
C MET A 610 -26.87 17.88 5.05
N PHE A 611 -27.53 17.52 6.17
CA PHE A 611 -26.96 16.60 7.16
C PHE A 611 -26.95 15.13 6.69
N TYR A 612 -27.80 14.76 5.74
CA TYR A 612 -27.80 13.42 5.14
C TYR A 612 -26.80 13.27 3.98
N MET A 613 -26.36 14.36 3.37
CA MET A 613 -25.45 14.36 2.21
C MET A 613 -24.15 13.55 2.45
N PRO A 614 -23.52 13.58 3.62
CA PRO A 614 -22.35 12.73 3.91
C PRO A 614 -22.57 11.25 3.70
N ALA A 615 -23.80 10.76 3.96
CA ALA A 615 -24.15 9.34 3.77
C ALA A 615 -24.19 8.88 2.30
N ILE A 616 -24.35 9.84 1.37
CA ILE A 616 -24.42 9.57 -0.07
C ILE A 616 -23.03 9.57 -0.70
N VAL A 617 -22.07 10.25 -0.07
CA VAL A 617 -20.69 10.33 -0.56
C VAL A 617 -20.00 8.96 -0.43
N PRO A 618 -19.43 8.40 -1.51
CA PRO A 618 -18.68 7.15 -1.42
C PRO A 618 -17.56 7.20 -0.36
N GLY A 619 -17.38 6.13 0.41
CA GLY A 619 -16.42 6.07 1.52
C GLY A 619 -15.00 6.51 1.12
N VAL A 620 -14.50 6.01 -0.02
CA VAL A 620 -13.18 6.41 -0.56
C VAL A 620 -13.09 7.93 -0.78
N ALA A 621 -14.09 8.53 -1.43
CA ALA A 621 -14.11 9.97 -1.70
C ALA A 621 -14.16 10.79 -0.40
N SER A 622 -14.93 10.32 0.58
CA SER A 622 -15.01 10.91 1.92
C SER A 622 -13.62 10.91 2.60
N VAL A 623 -12.92 9.78 2.60
CA VAL A 623 -11.58 9.68 3.22
C VAL A 623 -10.59 10.62 2.54
N VAL A 624 -10.55 10.64 1.19
CA VAL A 624 -9.67 11.53 0.43
C VAL A 624 -9.97 13.02 0.70
N LEU A 625 -11.26 13.38 0.76
CA LEU A 625 -11.68 14.74 1.13
C LEU A 625 -11.14 15.13 2.52
N TRP A 626 -11.29 14.23 3.50
CA TRP A 626 -10.80 14.48 4.86
C TRP A 626 -9.27 14.54 4.93
N MET A 627 -8.54 13.77 4.13
CA MET A 627 -7.07 13.90 4.04
C MET A 627 -6.66 15.30 3.54
N TRP A 628 -7.46 15.94 2.69
CA TRP A 628 -7.21 17.32 2.29
C TRP A 628 -7.60 18.33 3.38
N ILE A 629 -8.75 18.15 4.02
CA ILE A 629 -9.21 19.03 5.12
C ILE A 629 -8.21 18.99 6.29
N LEU A 630 -7.68 17.79 6.61
CA LEU A 630 -6.73 17.53 7.69
C LEU A 630 -5.26 17.62 7.23
N ASN A 631 -4.98 18.22 6.09
CA ASN A 631 -3.59 18.40 5.65
C ASN A 631 -2.81 19.20 6.70
N ALA A 632 -1.58 18.75 7.02
CA ALA A 632 -0.74 19.39 8.03
C ALA A 632 -0.26 20.80 7.63
N ASP A 633 -0.22 21.11 6.32
CA ASP A 633 0.14 22.46 5.83
C ASP A 633 -0.99 23.47 6.10
N PRO A 634 -0.74 24.55 6.87
CA PRO A 634 -1.73 25.61 7.11
C PRO A 634 -2.22 26.34 5.86
N ASN A 635 -1.51 26.24 4.73
CA ASN A 635 -1.93 26.86 3.48
C ASN A 635 -2.80 25.94 2.59
N ARG A 636 -2.92 24.66 2.96
CA ARG A 636 -3.62 23.62 2.17
C ARG A 636 -4.72 22.90 2.97
N GLY A 637 -4.49 22.67 4.27
CA GLY A 637 -5.45 22.04 5.17
C GLY A 637 -6.42 23.08 5.74
N LEU A 638 -7.72 22.89 5.48
CA LEU A 638 -8.75 23.84 5.92
C LEU A 638 -8.73 24.05 7.44
N ILE A 639 -8.63 22.97 8.21
CA ILE A 639 -8.62 23.07 9.67
C ILE A 639 -7.33 23.74 10.15
N ASN A 640 -6.18 23.40 9.60
CA ASN A 640 -4.91 24.01 9.97
C ASN A 640 -4.78 25.47 9.48
N PHE A 641 -5.47 25.83 8.40
CA PHE A 641 -5.58 27.22 7.96
C PHE A 641 -6.27 28.09 9.02
N VAL A 642 -7.39 27.61 9.56
CA VAL A 642 -8.10 28.31 10.64
C VAL A 642 -7.28 28.26 11.93
N TRP A 643 -6.75 27.10 12.31
CA TRP A 643 -5.93 26.91 13.52
C TRP A 643 -4.75 27.86 13.56
N ALA A 644 -4.00 27.99 12.49
CA ALA A 644 -2.83 28.86 12.42
C ALA A 644 -3.15 30.37 12.62
N ARG A 645 -4.36 30.82 12.20
CA ARG A 645 -4.81 32.21 12.25
C ARG A 645 -5.67 32.53 13.49
N THR A 646 -5.95 31.55 14.31
CA THR A 646 -6.75 31.72 15.52
C THR A 646 -6.03 31.13 16.73
N ILE A 647 -6.06 29.78 16.85
CA ILE A 647 -5.55 29.08 18.04
C ILE A 647 -4.04 29.28 18.20
N SER A 648 -3.28 29.24 17.09
CA SER A 648 -1.83 29.49 17.15
C SER A 648 -1.50 30.93 17.55
N GLU A 649 -2.26 31.92 17.08
CA GLU A 649 -2.06 33.31 17.45
C GLU A 649 -2.44 33.56 18.92
N TRP A 650 -3.51 32.93 19.40
CA TRP A 650 -3.99 33.14 20.79
C TRP A 650 -3.19 32.37 21.84
N PHE A 651 -2.75 31.14 21.52
CA PHE A 651 -2.14 30.26 22.51
C PHE A 651 -0.70 29.85 22.19
N GLY A 652 -0.11 30.34 21.09
CA GLY A 652 1.26 30.00 20.67
C GLY A 652 1.47 28.54 20.30
N THR A 653 0.37 27.77 20.00
CA THR A 653 0.42 26.35 19.71
C THR A 653 0.66 26.08 18.22
N GLN A 654 1.44 25.07 17.92
CA GLN A 654 1.59 24.64 16.51
C GLN A 654 0.32 23.96 15.99
N PRO A 655 -0.05 24.16 14.69
CA PRO A 655 -1.13 23.39 14.07
C PRO A 655 -0.86 21.88 14.17
N PRO A 656 -1.89 21.04 14.41
CA PRO A 656 -1.72 19.61 14.55
C PRO A 656 -1.22 18.91 13.28
N GLY A 657 -0.41 17.87 13.46
CA GLY A 657 -0.08 16.91 12.38
C GLY A 657 -1.09 15.77 12.35
N TRP A 658 -2.34 16.06 12.00
CA TRP A 658 -3.51 15.19 12.14
C TRP A 658 -3.28 13.70 11.90
N LEU A 659 -2.91 13.32 10.67
CA LEU A 659 -2.72 11.92 10.26
C LEU A 659 -1.25 11.49 10.29
N THR A 660 -0.32 12.39 10.63
CA THR A 660 1.13 12.20 10.54
C THR A 660 1.84 12.13 11.89
N VAL A 661 1.12 12.43 12.98
CA VAL A 661 1.62 12.36 14.35
C VAL A 661 0.76 11.39 15.15
N GLU A 662 1.40 10.52 15.96
CA GLU A 662 0.73 9.44 16.69
C GLU A 662 -0.42 9.95 17.58
N ALA A 663 -0.20 11.03 18.32
CA ALA A 663 -1.19 11.61 19.23
C ALA A 663 -2.47 12.08 18.52
N TRP A 664 -2.38 12.51 17.26
CA TRP A 664 -3.50 13.06 16.50
C TRP A 664 -4.16 12.08 15.54
N ALA A 665 -3.51 10.99 15.18
CA ALA A 665 -4.02 10.05 14.17
C ALA A 665 -5.38 9.42 14.55
N LYS A 666 -5.53 8.96 15.80
CA LYS A 666 -6.82 8.39 16.28
C LYS A 666 -7.90 9.44 16.48
N PRO A 667 -7.64 10.61 17.12
CA PRO A 667 -8.59 11.72 17.14
C PRO A 667 -9.08 12.15 15.76
N SER A 668 -8.20 12.14 14.74
CA SER A 668 -8.57 12.43 13.36
C SER A 668 -9.61 11.46 12.80
N LEU A 669 -9.44 10.15 13.04
CA LEU A 669 -10.43 9.14 12.63
C LEU A 669 -11.79 9.35 13.32
N ILE A 670 -11.79 9.72 14.60
CA ILE A 670 -13.04 10.04 15.33
C ILE A 670 -13.69 11.27 14.70
N LEU A 671 -12.94 12.34 14.45
CA LEU A 671 -13.46 13.55 13.81
C LEU A 671 -14.07 13.27 12.43
N MET A 672 -13.40 12.46 11.61
CA MET A 672 -13.91 12.01 10.32
C MET A 672 -15.22 11.22 10.47
N GLY A 673 -15.30 10.35 11.47
CA GLY A 673 -16.51 9.57 11.78
C GLY A 673 -17.70 10.43 12.20
N LEU A 674 -17.46 11.49 12.96
CA LEU A 674 -18.51 12.41 13.42
C LEU A 674 -19.21 13.16 12.29
N TRP A 675 -18.49 13.45 11.19
CA TRP A 675 -19.12 14.02 10.00
C TRP A 675 -20.21 13.13 9.41
N GLY A 676 -20.07 11.81 9.57
CA GLY A 676 -21.06 10.82 9.19
C GLY A 676 -22.24 10.64 10.17
N ALA A 677 -22.28 11.35 11.29
CA ALA A 677 -23.31 11.18 12.32
C ALA A 677 -24.74 11.44 11.80
N GLY A 678 -24.91 12.27 10.77
CA GLY A 678 -26.18 12.48 10.07
C GLY A 678 -26.71 11.27 9.32
N SER A 679 -25.89 10.26 9.03
CA SER A 679 -26.33 9.04 8.34
C SER A 679 -27.33 8.22 9.18
N GLY A 680 -27.15 8.18 10.50
CA GLY A 680 -28.07 7.56 11.45
C GLY A 680 -29.34 8.37 11.75
N MET A 681 -29.43 9.60 11.25
CA MET A 681 -30.52 10.55 11.54
C MET A 681 -31.92 9.98 11.28
N ILE A 682 -32.07 9.20 10.20
CA ILE A 682 -33.39 8.64 9.83
C ILE A 682 -33.92 7.74 10.94
N LEU A 683 -33.06 6.89 11.50
CA LEU A 683 -33.43 5.98 12.60
C LEU A 683 -33.76 6.75 13.89
N TRP A 684 -32.94 7.76 14.22
CA TRP A 684 -33.19 8.63 15.36
C TRP A 684 -34.49 9.42 15.24
N LEU A 685 -34.77 10.01 14.03
CA LEU A 685 -35.99 10.76 13.77
C LEU A 685 -37.23 9.86 13.79
N ALA A 686 -37.12 8.63 13.27
CA ALA A 686 -38.24 7.67 13.36
C ALA A 686 -38.55 7.34 14.80
N GLY A 687 -37.55 7.10 15.64
CA GLY A 687 -37.72 6.89 17.07
C GLY A 687 -38.35 8.08 17.80
N LEU A 688 -37.82 9.29 17.55
CA LEU A 688 -38.38 10.50 18.15
C LEU A 688 -39.83 10.75 17.77
N LYS A 689 -40.23 10.46 16.54
CA LYS A 689 -41.61 10.58 16.07
C LYS A 689 -42.52 9.47 16.56
N GLY A 690 -41.95 8.32 16.94
CA GLY A 690 -42.70 7.19 17.50
C GLY A 690 -43.15 7.38 18.96
N ILE A 691 -42.57 8.36 19.68
CA ILE A 691 -42.94 8.64 21.06
C ILE A 691 -44.32 9.30 21.09
N PRO A 692 -45.32 8.72 21.80
CA PRO A 692 -46.67 9.28 21.91
C PRO A 692 -46.65 10.67 22.58
N SER A 693 -47.36 11.65 21.99
CA SER A 693 -47.47 13.01 22.56
C SER A 693 -48.09 13.02 23.97
N THR A 694 -48.97 12.05 24.24
CA THR A 694 -49.62 11.87 25.53
C THR A 694 -48.65 11.73 26.70
N LEU A 695 -47.44 11.14 26.47
CA LEU A 695 -46.42 11.02 27.51
C LEU A 695 -45.82 12.41 27.87
N TYR A 696 -45.64 13.27 26.88
CA TYR A 696 -45.15 14.64 27.11
C TYR A 696 -46.23 15.51 27.78
N GLU A 697 -47.49 15.34 27.39
CA GLU A 697 -48.64 16.05 27.98
C GLU A 697 -48.84 15.65 29.47
N ALA A 698 -48.75 14.35 29.77
CA ALA A 698 -48.81 13.87 31.16
C ALA A 698 -47.64 14.42 31.99
N ALA A 699 -46.41 14.36 31.47
CA ALA A 699 -45.22 14.92 32.13
C ALA A 699 -45.32 16.45 32.35
N ALA A 700 -45.98 17.17 31.39
CA ALA A 700 -46.19 18.62 31.54
C ALA A 700 -47.24 18.93 32.63
N ILE A 701 -48.29 18.12 32.75
CA ILE A 701 -49.27 18.22 33.83
C ILE A 701 -48.63 18.00 35.19
N ASP A 702 -47.69 17.06 35.28
CA ASP A 702 -46.90 16.79 36.49
C ASP A 702 -45.81 17.86 36.74
N GLY A 703 -45.75 18.94 35.93
CA GLY A 703 -44.83 20.09 36.11
C GLY A 703 -43.41 19.86 35.58
N ALA A 704 -43.16 18.82 34.77
CA ALA A 704 -41.83 18.55 34.20
C ALA A 704 -41.47 19.59 33.16
N ASN A 705 -40.29 20.23 33.35
CA ASN A 705 -39.71 21.14 32.35
C ASN A 705 -39.09 20.35 31.14
N PRO A 706 -38.78 20.97 30.01
CA PRO A 706 -38.26 20.27 28.81
C PRO A 706 -37.00 19.42 29.04
N ARG A 707 -36.13 19.79 29.97
CA ARG A 707 -34.96 18.97 30.34
C ARG A 707 -35.36 17.71 31.10
N GLN A 708 -36.33 17.82 32.02
CA GLN A 708 -36.87 16.68 32.74
C GLN A 708 -37.63 15.74 31.79
N GLN A 709 -38.41 16.28 30.85
CA GLN A 709 -39.09 15.48 29.80
C GLN A 709 -38.07 14.74 28.91
N PHE A 710 -36.95 15.37 28.57
CA PHE A 710 -35.88 14.70 27.81
C PHE A 710 -35.33 13.48 28.57
N TRP A 711 -34.98 13.64 29.85
CA TRP A 711 -34.35 12.56 30.61
C TRP A 711 -35.35 11.51 31.09
N ALA A 712 -36.60 11.88 31.42
CA ALA A 712 -37.63 10.98 31.97
C ALA A 712 -38.52 10.32 30.89
N VAL A 713 -38.67 10.96 29.71
CA VAL A 713 -39.54 10.45 28.63
C VAL A 713 -38.75 10.14 27.40
N THR A 714 -38.06 11.15 26.81
CA THR A 714 -37.43 10.99 25.49
C THR A 714 -36.33 9.94 25.49
N LEU A 715 -35.37 10.03 26.38
CA LEU A 715 -34.19 9.13 26.38
C LEU A 715 -34.55 7.69 26.76
N PRO A 716 -35.44 7.40 27.73
CA PRO A 716 -35.89 6.04 27.98
C PRO A 716 -36.65 5.41 26.81
N GLN A 717 -37.51 6.16 26.12
CA GLN A 717 -38.24 5.67 24.94
C GLN A 717 -37.32 5.43 23.74
N LEU A 718 -36.20 6.17 23.63
CA LEU A 718 -35.19 5.96 22.60
C LEU A 718 -34.16 4.87 22.96
N SER A 719 -34.23 4.29 24.16
CA SER A 719 -33.24 3.30 24.63
C SER A 719 -33.04 2.11 23.67
N PRO A 720 -34.04 1.56 22.95
CA PRO A 720 -33.85 0.50 21.96
C PRO A 720 -32.97 0.96 20.77
N ILE A 721 -33.15 2.22 20.35
CA ILE A 721 -32.35 2.82 19.24
C ILE A 721 -30.93 3.12 19.70
N VAL A 722 -30.78 3.62 20.95
CA VAL A 722 -29.45 3.79 21.55
C VAL A 722 -28.72 2.45 21.61
N PHE A 723 -29.41 1.40 22.08
CA PHE A 723 -28.85 0.06 22.15
C PHE A 723 -28.41 -0.47 20.77
N PHE A 724 -29.32 -0.40 19.78
CA PHE A 724 -29.01 -0.83 18.41
C PHE A 724 -27.78 -0.12 17.84
N ASN A 725 -27.75 1.23 17.94
CA ASN A 725 -26.61 2.01 17.43
C ASN A 725 -25.32 1.74 18.21
N THR A 726 -25.43 1.43 19.53
CA THR A 726 -24.26 1.04 20.33
C THR A 726 -23.67 -0.28 19.84
N VAL A 727 -24.50 -1.30 19.64
CA VAL A 727 -24.06 -2.61 19.13
C VAL A 727 -23.43 -2.46 17.76
N MET A 728 -24.10 -1.79 16.82
CA MET A 728 -23.61 -1.58 15.46
C MET A 728 -22.33 -0.72 15.44
N GLY A 729 -22.25 0.27 16.33
CA GLY A 729 -21.07 1.13 16.46
C GLY A 729 -19.81 0.36 16.91
N PHE A 730 -19.94 -0.51 17.92
CA PHE A 730 -18.80 -1.33 18.35
C PHE A 730 -18.40 -2.39 17.32
N ILE A 731 -19.39 -3.03 16.65
CA ILE A 731 -19.11 -3.95 15.53
C ILE A 731 -18.35 -3.21 14.42
N GLY A 732 -18.83 -2.02 14.03
CA GLY A 732 -18.18 -1.19 13.00
C GLY A 732 -16.77 -0.74 13.39
N ALA A 733 -16.53 -0.40 14.65
CA ALA A 733 -15.19 -0.04 15.14
C ALA A 733 -14.22 -1.23 15.06
N LEU A 734 -14.67 -2.44 15.45
CA LEU A 734 -13.86 -3.67 15.36
C LEU A 734 -13.57 -4.09 13.91
N GLN A 735 -14.43 -3.71 12.97
CA GLN A 735 -14.29 -4.00 11.54
C GLN A 735 -13.66 -2.85 10.73
N GLN A 736 -13.10 -1.82 11.39
CA GLN A 736 -12.47 -0.67 10.72
C GLN A 736 -11.31 -1.14 9.84
N PHE A 737 -11.41 -0.85 8.52
CA PHE A 737 -10.42 -1.24 7.51
C PHE A 737 -10.24 -0.19 6.42
N GLU A 738 -11.29 0.13 5.64
CA GLU A 738 -11.22 0.90 4.40
C GLU A 738 -10.57 2.28 4.60
N GLY A 739 -10.99 3.02 5.62
CA GLY A 739 -10.45 4.35 5.90
C GLY A 739 -8.95 4.30 6.23
N VAL A 740 -8.55 3.34 7.04
CA VAL A 740 -7.14 3.15 7.42
C VAL A 740 -6.29 2.75 6.21
N TYR A 741 -6.78 1.81 5.39
CA TYR A 741 -6.10 1.37 4.18
C TYR A 741 -5.82 2.53 3.21
N ILE A 742 -6.81 3.42 3.01
CA ILE A 742 -6.67 4.59 2.12
C ILE A 742 -5.69 5.60 2.71
N ILE A 743 -5.82 5.93 4.02
CA ILE A 743 -4.95 6.89 4.70
C ILE A 743 -3.48 6.45 4.64
N THR A 744 -3.22 5.17 4.84
CA THR A 744 -1.85 4.61 4.84
C THR A 744 -1.34 4.25 3.44
N GLY A 745 -2.17 4.38 2.41
CA GLY A 745 -1.86 3.92 1.05
C GLY A 745 -1.63 2.41 0.95
N GLY A 746 -2.10 1.63 1.94
CA GLY A 746 -1.92 0.18 2.02
C GLY A 746 -0.51 -0.29 2.41
N ASN A 747 0.42 0.63 2.68
CA ASN A 747 1.84 0.31 2.88
C ASN A 747 2.36 0.57 4.30
N GLY A 748 1.54 1.06 5.21
CA GLY A 748 1.96 1.38 6.57
C GLY A 748 0.84 1.17 7.59
N THR A 749 1.18 1.31 8.86
CA THR A 749 0.28 1.16 10.00
C THR A 749 -0.03 2.50 10.71
N GLY A 750 0.36 3.60 10.04
CA GLY A 750 0.30 4.95 10.60
C GLY A 750 1.41 5.22 11.62
N PRO A 751 1.58 6.48 12.04
CA PRO A 751 2.63 6.86 12.96
C PRO A 751 2.50 6.11 14.29
N GLY A 752 3.57 5.44 14.73
CA GLY A 752 3.59 4.64 15.94
C GLY A 752 2.59 3.49 15.97
N ASP A 753 2.29 2.89 14.82
CA ASP A 753 1.25 1.87 14.67
C ASP A 753 -0.14 2.31 15.16
N SER A 754 -0.40 3.63 15.22
CA SER A 754 -1.67 4.19 15.72
C SER A 754 -2.88 3.85 14.86
N LEU A 755 -2.66 3.49 13.61
CA LEU A 755 -3.68 3.08 12.65
C LEU A 755 -3.68 1.56 12.40
N LEU A 756 -2.91 0.79 13.16
CA LEU A 756 -2.97 -0.68 13.09
C LEU A 756 -4.28 -1.15 13.72
N MET A 757 -5.23 -1.57 12.88
CA MET A 757 -6.52 -2.13 13.29
C MET A 757 -6.55 -3.66 13.08
N PRO A 758 -7.36 -4.43 13.85
CA PRO A 758 -7.36 -5.89 13.74
C PRO A 758 -7.66 -6.41 12.33
N VAL A 759 -8.65 -5.83 11.64
CA VAL A 759 -8.98 -6.23 10.26
C VAL A 759 -7.91 -5.80 9.28
N TYR A 760 -7.25 -4.66 9.51
CA TYR A 760 -6.12 -4.23 8.69
C TYR A 760 -4.89 -5.12 8.89
N HIS A 761 -4.65 -5.57 10.13
CA HIS A 761 -3.60 -6.54 10.45
C HIS A 761 -3.87 -7.91 9.80
N LEU A 762 -5.12 -8.37 9.86
CA LEU A 762 -5.58 -9.56 9.15
C LEU A 762 -5.32 -9.45 7.64
N PHE A 763 -5.68 -8.32 7.04
CA PHE A 763 -5.46 -8.06 5.62
C PHE A 763 -3.96 -8.12 5.25
N ASN A 764 -3.10 -7.48 6.03
CA ASN A 764 -1.66 -7.52 5.81
C ASN A 764 -1.12 -8.95 5.87
N ASN A 765 -1.53 -9.73 6.87
CA ASN A 765 -1.11 -11.13 6.98
C ASN A 765 -1.61 -11.99 5.81
N GLY A 766 -2.88 -11.86 5.42
CA GLY A 766 -3.46 -12.66 4.34
C GLY A 766 -2.95 -12.30 2.95
N PHE A 767 -2.88 -11.02 2.64
CA PHE A 767 -2.70 -10.55 1.27
C PHE A 767 -1.34 -9.88 0.99
N LYS A 768 -0.64 -9.43 2.01
CA LYS A 768 0.70 -8.83 1.88
C LYS A 768 1.79 -9.84 2.22
N TYR A 769 1.60 -10.62 3.30
CA TYR A 769 2.56 -11.65 3.74
C TYR A 769 2.18 -13.07 3.31
N PHE A 770 1.04 -13.24 2.64
CA PHE A 770 0.52 -14.52 2.12
C PHE A 770 0.29 -15.60 3.20
N LYS A 771 0.06 -15.19 4.45
CA LYS A 771 -0.25 -16.08 5.59
C LYS A 771 -1.76 -16.24 5.76
N MET A 772 -2.45 -16.84 4.76
CA MET A 772 -3.91 -16.92 4.75
C MET A 772 -4.47 -17.75 5.91
N GLY A 773 -3.78 -18.84 6.29
CA GLY A 773 -4.18 -19.64 7.44
C GLY A 773 -4.15 -18.85 8.75
N TYR A 774 -3.09 -18.09 8.98
CA TYR A 774 -2.96 -17.18 10.11
C TYR A 774 -4.01 -16.07 10.10
N ALA A 775 -4.22 -15.44 8.95
CA ALA A 775 -5.26 -14.42 8.78
C ALA A 775 -6.66 -14.97 9.09
N SER A 776 -6.93 -16.23 8.70
CA SER A 776 -8.17 -16.94 9.04
C SER A 776 -8.32 -17.14 10.54
N ALA A 777 -7.25 -17.53 11.25
CA ALA A 777 -7.26 -17.66 12.71
C ALA A 777 -7.57 -16.31 13.39
N LEU A 778 -6.93 -15.23 12.95
CA LEU A 778 -7.20 -13.88 13.44
C LEU A 778 -8.66 -13.45 13.17
N ALA A 779 -9.22 -13.77 11.99
CA ALA A 779 -10.61 -13.50 11.67
C ALA A 779 -11.57 -14.17 12.67
N TRP A 780 -11.31 -15.41 13.03
CA TRP A 780 -12.13 -16.14 14.01
C TRP A 780 -11.98 -15.61 15.43
N VAL A 781 -10.78 -15.14 15.80
CA VAL A 781 -10.57 -14.45 17.09
C VAL A 781 -11.34 -13.13 17.13
N ILE A 782 -11.29 -12.31 16.07
CA ILE A 782 -12.09 -11.08 15.96
C ILE A 782 -13.57 -11.40 16.05
N PHE A 783 -14.05 -12.41 15.31
CA PHE A 783 -15.44 -12.86 15.36
C PHE A 783 -15.86 -13.27 16.78
N ALA A 784 -15.05 -14.07 17.47
CA ALA A 784 -15.33 -14.50 18.85
C ALA A 784 -15.42 -13.29 19.80
N ILE A 785 -14.52 -12.31 19.67
CA ILE A 785 -14.53 -11.08 20.47
C ILE A 785 -15.81 -10.27 20.20
N ILE A 786 -16.19 -10.11 18.92
CA ILE A 786 -17.45 -9.43 18.55
C ILE A 786 -18.65 -10.15 19.16
N LEU A 787 -18.70 -11.49 19.08
CA LEU A 787 -19.79 -12.30 19.61
C LEU A 787 -19.91 -12.15 21.12
N VAL A 788 -18.80 -12.25 21.86
CA VAL A 788 -18.74 -12.09 23.32
C VAL A 788 -19.17 -10.66 23.71
N LEU A 789 -18.62 -9.64 23.06
CA LEU A 789 -18.97 -8.24 23.32
C LEU A 789 -20.45 -7.97 23.07
N THR A 790 -20.99 -8.47 21.97
CA THR A 790 -22.41 -8.34 21.63
C THR A 790 -23.27 -9.08 22.67
N GLY A 791 -22.89 -10.30 23.08
CA GLY A 791 -23.56 -11.03 24.13
C GLY A 791 -23.60 -10.26 25.46
N ILE A 792 -22.49 -9.66 25.86
CA ILE A 792 -22.41 -8.80 27.06
C ILE A 792 -23.37 -7.60 26.93
N GLN A 793 -23.38 -6.94 25.76
CA GLN A 793 -24.28 -5.81 25.51
C GLN A 793 -25.77 -6.22 25.63
N PHE A 794 -26.16 -7.38 25.08
CA PHE A 794 -27.54 -7.91 25.24
C PHE A 794 -27.89 -8.25 26.69
N LEU A 795 -26.95 -8.79 27.46
CA LEU A 795 -27.14 -9.04 28.90
C LEU A 795 -27.33 -7.74 29.68
N LEU A 796 -26.52 -6.71 29.37
CA LEU A 796 -26.63 -5.41 30.02
C LEU A 796 -27.90 -4.65 29.60
N ALA A 797 -28.32 -4.80 28.33
CA ALA A 797 -29.52 -4.13 27.79
C ALA A 797 -30.79 -4.43 28.60
N ARG A 798 -30.92 -5.64 29.16
CA ARG A 798 -32.06 -6.04 30.01
C ARG A 798 -32.28 -5.11 31.18
N LYS A 799 -31.30 -4.32 31.62
CA LYS A 799 -31.39 -3.46 32.80
C LYS A 799 -31.79 -2.01 32.44
N TRP A 800 -31.65 -1.58 31.20
CA TRP A 800 -31.82 -0.15 30.84
C TRP A 800 -32.65 0.09 29.57
N VAL A 801 -32.80 -0.93 28.72
CA VAL A 801 -33.61 -0.80 27.49
C VAL A 801 -35.08 -1.03 27.80
N HIS A 802 -35.89 -0.07 27.43
CA HIS A 802 -37.37 -0.13 27.63
C HIS A 802 -38.04 -0.54 26.32
N TYR A 803 -38.67 -1.72 26.30
CA TYR A 803 -39.50 -2.18 25.20
C TYR A 803 -40.98 -2.03 25.59
N GLU A 804 -41.79 -1.32 24.81
CA GLU A 804 -43.21 -1.13 25.07
C GLU A 804 -44.05 -2.43 24.95
N ALA A 805 -43.59 -3.44 24.27
CA ALA A 805 -44.27 -4.71 24.07
C ALA A 805 -43.62 -5.82 24.91
N GLY A 806 -44.06 -5.99 26.16
CA GLY A 806 -43.54 -7.09 26.98
C GLY A 806 -43.98 -7.12 28.43
N ARG A 807 -45.27 -7.00 28.69
CA ARG A 807 -45.94 -7.52 29.90
C ARG A 807 -47.03 -8.50 29.52
#